data_c24195f48c54a730e93b8aaa2ef5648f
#
_entry.id   c24195f48c54a730e93b8aaa2ef5648f
#
_cell.length_a   1.000
_cell.length_b   1.000
_cell.length_c   1.000
_cell.angle_alpha   90.00
_cell.angle_beta   90.00
_cell.angle_gamma   90.00
#
_symmetry.space_group_name_H-M   'P 1'
#
loop_
_entity.id
_entity.type
_entity.pdbx_description
1 polymer ?
#
loop_
_entity_poly.entity_id
_entity_poly.type
_entity_poly.pdbx_seq_one_letter_code
_entity_poly.pdbx_strand_id
1 'polypeptide(L)'
;MKQELAKSYQPKDFEDRIYKMWNDSGSFTPHVDSKKQPYTIVIPPPNITGQLHMGHALDETLQDILIRWKRMSGYSTLWLPGTDHASIATEAKIVEAMRKEGIKKEDIGREAFLERAWAWKKQYGGRIVEQLKKLGSSCDWTRERFTMDEGCSKAVKEVFIKYYEEGLIYRGKRIINWCPKCLTSISDAEVEYEVQAGHFWHLRYPLKDGSGYLELATTRPETLLGDTAVAVNPNDERYKDLVGKTLILPLVHREIPIVADDYVEMDFGTGVVKITPAHDPNDFEVGLRHNLEVINVMTDDAKIVDAYPKYAGMDRYEARKAIVEDLKAEGALVEIEDYSHNVGTCYRCGTTVEPRVSKQWFVKMKPLAQPAIDAVKNGKTKFVPERFNKIYFHWLENIKDWCISRQLWWGHQIPAFYCDDCGEMVVTKENSAVCPKCGKPMRQDPDTLDTWFSSALWPFSTLGWPDNTEELKYFYPTNTLVTGYDIIFFWVVRMMFSGLKNMGEVPFDTVLIHGLVRDEQGRKMSKSLGNGIDPLKVIDEFGADALRFMLATGNAPGNDMRYSDDKVKAARNFANKLWNASRFIMMNLPEDFQYHGLPEDLELEDRWIVSKFNAVAKEVGENLDKFEIGVASAKIYDFIWDVYCDWYIELTKPRIQAGGAAMEKAQAVLVWVMRGMLKLLHPFMPYITEEIWQVLTDGESMIIVESYPVYDAKYDFADAVQFEKVIDAIRAIRNRRTEMQVPPSKKARVCIETTEPELYRSTAVFFKKLASASAVEVGEKFDMPDAATAVTDSVRIFIPMDELIDKDKELARLKKEQEKVQKDLDFLSKKLSNQGFLAKAPEKLVEAEKAKLAKAQEKMERLKKLMND
;
A
#
# COMPACT_ATOMS: atom_id res chain seq x y z
N MET A 1 -33.22 -31.06 -2.19
CA MET A 1 -32.28 -31.17 -3.32
C MET A 1 -31.06 -30.34 -2.99
N LYS A 2 -29.90 -30.94 -2.86
CA LYS A 2 -28.65 -30.20 -2.69
C LYS A 2 -28.41 -29.35 -3.94
N GLN A 3 -28.14 -28.08 -3.75
CA GLN A 3 -27.73 -27.18 -4.80
C GLN A 3 -26.33 -27.63 -5.29
N GLU A 4 -26.15 -27.85 -6.58
CA GLU A 4 -24.86 -28.25 -7.15
C GLU A 4 -24.02 -27.00 -7.49
N LEU A 5 -22.71 -27.05 -7.24
CA LEU A 5 -21.79 -26.05 -7.77
C LEU A 5 -21.80 -26.05 -9.30
N ALA A 6 -21.81 -24.88 -9.91
CA ALA A 6 -21.71 -24.72 -11.36
C ALA A 6 -20.47 -25.44 -11.94
N LYS A 7 -20.54 -25.86 -13.22
CA LYS A 7 -19.43 -26.57 -13.88
C LYS A 7 -18.13 -25.78 -13.94
N SER A 8 -18.21 -24.46 -14.03
CA SER A 8 -17.07 -23.57 -14.13
C SER A 8 -17.15 -22.48 -13.05
N TYR A 9 -15.99 -22.10 -12.55
CA TYR A 9 -15.86 -20.97 -11.64
C TYR A 9 -16.07 -19.65 -12.39
N GLN A 10 -17.14 -18.93 -12.07
CA GLN A 10 -17.49 -17.65 -12.65
C GLN A 10 -17.87 -16.67 -11.54
N PRO A 11 -16.93 -15.83 -11.07
CA PRO A 11 -17.15 -14.92 -9.94
C PRO A 11 -18.38 -14.01 -10.10
N LYS A 12 -18.63 -13.52 -11.30
CA LYS A 12 -19.76 -12.62 -11.62
C LYS A 12 -21.14 -13.22 -11.31
N ASP A 13 -21.23 -14.54 -11.28
CA ASP A 13 -22.53 -15.22 -11.05
C ASP A 13 -22.96 -15.13 -9.59
N PHE A 14 -22.06 -14.88 -8.64
CA PHE A 14 -22.36 -14.96 -7.22
C PHE A 14 -21.83 -13.80 -6.36
N GLU A 15 -20.80 -13.05 -6.78
CA GLU A 15 -20.19 -12.02 -5.93
C GLU A 15 -21.20 -10.97 -5.45
N ASP A 16 -22.04 -10.42 -6.33
CA ASP A 16 -23.03 -9.40 -5.94
C ASP A 16 -24.10 -9.99 -4.99
N ARG A 17 -24.54 -11.22 -5.24
CA ARG A 17 -25.52 -11.91 -4.40
C ARG A 17 -24.98 -12.18 -3.00
N ILE A 18 -23.75 -12.65 -2.92
CA ILE A 18 -23.10 -12.94 -1.63
C ILE A 18 -22.85 -11.65 -0.86
N TYR A 19 -22.35 -10.59 -1.51
CA TYR A 19 -22.15 -9.32 -0.82
C TYR A 19 -23.45 -8.77 -0.24
N LYS A 20 -24.52 -8.81 -1.03
CA LYS A 20 -25.85 -8.41 -0.56
C LYS A 20 -26.30 -9.26 0.63
N MET A 21 -26.10 -10.58 0.59
CA MET A 21 -26.46 -11.48 1.69
C MET A 21 -25.73 -11.10 2.99
N TRP A 22 -24.42 -10.85 2.94
CA TRP A 22 -23.65 -10.43 4.13
C TRP A 22 -24.16 -9.09 4.68
N ASN A 23 -24.36 -8.12 3.81
CA ASN A 23 -24.78 -6.77 4.20
C ASN A 23 -26.20 -6.80 4.82
N ASP A 24 -27.14 -7.51 4.21
CA ASP A 24 -28.52 -7.61 4.69
C ASP A 24 -28.64 -8.41 5.99
N SER A 25 -27.73 -9.34 6.24
CA SER A 25 -27.69 -10.13 7.47
C SER A 25 -27.25 -9.34 8.70
N GLY A 26 -26.67 -8.14 8.52
CA GLY A 26 -26.05 -7.36 9.60
C GLY A 26 -24.70 -7.91 10.09
N SER A 27 -24.08 -8.86 9.38
CA SER A 27 -22.82 -9.48 9.78
C SER A 27 -21.64 -8.50 9.86
N PHE A 28 -21.75 -7.33 9.24
CA PHE A 28 -20.74 -6.29 9.29
C PHE A 28 -20.90 -5.32 10.46
N THR A 29 -22.07 -5.32 11.11
CA THR A 29 -22.44 -4.36 12.15
C THR A 29 -22.22 -4.94 13.55
N PRO A 30 -21.17 -4.53 14.25
CA PRO A 30 -20.93 -4.97 15.62
C PRO A 30 -21.85 -4.22 16.60
N HIS A 31 -22.05 -4.82 17.75
CA HIS A 31 -22.72 -4.20 18.88
C HIS A 31 -21.76 -4.08 20.06
N VAL A 32 -22.01 -3.09 20.93
CA VAL A 32 -21.35 -3.02 22.23
C VAL A 32 -21.76 -4.26 23.02
N ASP A 33 -20.79 -5.11 23.32
CA ASP A 33 -20.99 -6.36 24.06
C ASP A 33 -19.86 -6.55 25.07
N SER A 34 -20.16 -6.36 26.34
CA SER A 34 -19.20 -6.48 27.44
C SER A 34 -18.60 -7.88 27.60
N LYS A 35 -19.15 -8.89 26.94
CA LYS A 35 -18.65 -10.27 26.96
C LYS A 35 -17.62 -10.55 25.84
N LYS A 36 -17.52 -9.64 24.86
CA LYS A 36 -16.60 -9.74 23.75
C LYS A 36 -15.54 -8.66 23.83
N GLN A 37 -14.34 -8.97 23.38
CA GLN A 37 -13.31 -7.95 23.20
C GLN A 37 -13.60 -7.18 21.90
N PRO A 38 -13.49 -5.86 21.88
CA PRO A 38 -13.58 -5.09 20.65
C PRO A 38 -12.33 -5.27 19.82
N TYR A 39 -12.50 -5.19 18.50
CA TYR A 39 -11.40 -5.02 17.56
C TYR A 39 -11.81 -4.00 16.51
N THR A 40 -11.15 -2.87 16.53
CA THR A 40 -11.51 -1.71 15.73
C THR A 40 -10.43 -1.38 14.71
N ILE A 41 -10.83 -1.16 13.47
CA ILE A 41 -10.05 -0.50 12.42
C ILE A 41 -10.87 0.68 11.92
N VAL A 42 -10.26 1.86 11.86
CA VAL A 42 -10.82 3.01 11.14
C VAL A 42 -10.15 3.06 9.76
N ILE A 43 -10.96 3.14 8.73
CA ILE A 43 -10.46 3.21 7.36
C ILE A 43 -9.62 4.48 7.17
N PRO A 44 -8.49 4.47 6.46
CA PRO A 44 -7.93 5.70 5.90
C PRO A 44 -8.93 6.29 4.93
N PRO A 45 -9.64 7.39 5.29
CA PRO A 45 -10.80 7.82 4.51
C PRO A 45 -10.37 8.31 3.13
N PRO A 46 -10.79 7.65 2.03
CA PRO A 46 -10.39 8.05 0.70
C PRO A 46 -10.87 9.46 0.36
N ASN A 47 -10.02 10.21 -0.32
CA ASN A 47 -10.33 11.55 -0.81
C ASN A 47 -11.40 11.51 -1.90
N ILE A 48 -12.43 12.35 -1.82
CA ILE A 48 -13.49 12.45 -2.83
C ILE A 48 -13.03 13.11 -4.15
N THR A 49 -11.78 12.94 -4.52
CA THR A 49 -11.16 13.53 -5.73
C THR A 49 -11.28 12.68 -6.98
N GLY A 50 -11.79 11.46 -6.86
CA GLY A 50 -11.91 10.55 -7.99
C GLY A 50 -12.20 9.12 -7.59
N GLN A 51 -11.72 8.18 -8.41
CA GLN A 51 -11.87 6.74 -8.19
C GLN A 51 -10.73 6.20 -7.31
N LEU A 52 -11.00 5.08 -6.65
CA LEU A 52 -9.97 4.29 -5.98
C LEU A 52 -8.96 3.76 -7.01
N HIS A 53 -7.73 3.60 -6.57
CA HIS A 53 -6.64 3.00 -7.34
C HIS A 53 -6.10 1.75 -6.62
N MET A 54 -5.16 1.06 -7.24
CA MET A 54 -4.62 -0.20 -6.73
C MET A 54 -4.01 -0.11 -5.32
N GLY A 55 -3.46 1.06 -4.94
CA GLY A 55 -2.99 1.30 -3.57
C GLY A 55 -4.11 1.22 -2.53
N HIS A 56 -5.29 1.77 -2.83
CA HIS A 56 -6.46 1.62 -1.96
C HIS A 56 -6.92 0.16 -1.90
N ALA A 57 -6.93 -0.54 -3.05
CA ALA A 57 -7.30 -1.96 -3.06
C ALA A 57 -6.37 -2.81 -2.17
N LEU A 58 -5.07 -2.51 -2.13
CA LEU A 58 -4.13 -3.16 -1.21
C LEU A 58 -4.47 -2.84 0.24
N ASP A 59 -4.56 -1.56 0.58
CA ASP A 59 -4.83 -1.08 1.94
C ASP A 59 -6.11 -1.69 2.50
N GLU A 60 -7.20 -1.63 1.74
CA GLU A 60 -8.51 -2.15 2.13
C GLU A 60 -8.53 -3.69 2.21
N THR A 61 -7.80 -4.37 1.34
CA THR A 61 -7.68 -5.83 1.39
C THR A 61 -6.99 -6.30 2.68
N LEU A 62 -5.91 -5.63 3.09
CA LEU A 62 -5.21 -5.97 4.32
C LEU A 62 -6.08 -5.74 5.56
N GLN A 63 -6.82 -4.64 5.60
CA GLN A 63 -7.76 -4.33 6.67
C GLN A 63 -8.88 -5.38 6.75
N ASP A 64 -9.51 -5.71 5.62
CA ASP A 64 -10.61 -6.67 5.59
C ASP A 64 -10.18 -8.08 6.01
N ILE A 65 -8.96 -8.50 5.65
CA ILE A 65 -8.40 -9.78 6.11
C ILE A 65 -8.33 -9.82 7.64
N LEU A 66 -7.82 -8.77 8.26
CA LEU A 66 -7.71 -8.68 9.73
C LEU A 66 -9.10 -8.62 10.39
N ILE A 67 -10.02 -7.85 9.84
CA ILE A 67 -11.39 -7.72 10.34
C ILE A 67 -12.15 -9.05 10.25
N ARG A 68 -12.09 -9.75 9.10
CA ARG A 68 -12.75 -11.05 8.93
C ARG A 68 -12.15 -12.09 9.87
N TRP A 69 -10.82 -12.15 9.95
CA TRP A 69 -10.14 -13.05 10.87
C TRP A 69 -10.55 -12.82 12.33
N LYS A 70 -10.52 -11.57 12.81
CA LYS A 70 -10.90 -11.24 14.21
C LYS A 70 -12.40 -11.46 14.46
N ARG A 71 -13.26 -11.19 13.48
CA ARG A 71 -14.71 -11.50 13.57
C ARG A 71 -14.91 -13.00 13.76
N MET A 72 -14.29 -13.84 12.95
CA MET A 72 -14.35 -15.29 13.06
C MET A 72 -13.65 -15.80 14.34
N SER A 73 -12.74 -15.03 14.91
CA SER A 73 -12.09 -15.32 16.21
C SER A 73 -12.91 -14.87 17.43
N GLY A 74 -14.14 -14.40 17.23
CA GLY A 74 -15.11 -14.10 18.28
C GLY A 74 -15.06 -12.67 18.85
N TYR A 75 -14.28 -11.77 18.24
CA TYR A 75 -14.25 -10.36 18.64
C TYR A 75 -15.52 -9.63 18.17
N SER A 76 -15.88 -8.53 18.86
CA SER A 76 -16.81 -7.53 18.35
C SER A 76 -16.04 -6.59 17.43
N THR A 77 -16.10 -6.82 16.11
CA THR A 77 -15.23 -6.13 15.14
C THR A 77 -15.92 -4.96 14.50
N LEU A 78 -15.34 -3.77 14.66
CA LEU A 78 -15.76 -2.56 13.96
C LEU A 78 -14.74 -2.21 12.87
N TRP A 79 -15.14 -2.28 11.63
CA TRP A 79 -14.43 -1.62 10.54
C TRP A 79 -15.22 -0.41 10.09
N LEU A 80 -14.78 0.76 10.53
CA LEU A 80 -15.50 2.01 10.35
C LEU A 80 -15.14 2.65 9.01
N PRO A 81 -16.10 2.75 8.06
CA PRO A 81 -15.88 3.34 6.75
C PRO A 81 -16.10 4.86 6.78
N GLY A 82 -15.54 5.53 5.77
CA GLY A 82 -15.81 6.93 5.52
C GLY A 82 -14.97 7.51 4.40
N THR A 83 -15.16 8.80 4.14
CA THR A 83 -14.47 9.55 3.10
C THR A 83 -13.97 10.90 3.62
N ASP A 84 -12.88 11.40 3.03
CA ASP A 84 -12.29 12.70 3.36
C ASP A 84 -12.68 13.75 2.32
N HIS A 85 -13.01 14.95 2.80
CA HIS A 85 -13.36 16.09 1.95
C HIS A 85 -12.17 16.64 1.16
N ALA A 86 -10.95 16.39 1.60
CA ALA A 86 -9.69 16.69 0.89
C ALA A 86 -9.63 18.13 0.31
N SER A 87 -9.75 19.12 1.18
CA SER A 87 -10.00 20.54 0.86
C SER A 87 -9.33 21.05 -0.43
N ILE A 88 -8.01 21.16 -0.47
CA ILE A 88 -7.26 21.68 -1.64
C ILE A 88 -7.53 20.81 -2.89
N ALA A 89 -7.49 19.49 -2.71
CA ALA A 89 -7.56 18.56 -3.82
C ALA A 89 -8.94 18.55 -4.50
N THR A 90 -9.98 18.59 -3.70
CA THR A 90 -11.37 18.58 -4.17
C THR A 90 -11.74 19.94 -4.77
N GLU A 91 -11.38 21.04 -4.11
CA GLU A 91 -11.61 22.39 -4.65
C GLU A 91 -10.92 22.57 -6.01
N ALA A 92 -9.66 22.15 -6.14
CA ALA A 92 -8.94 22.22 -7.41
C ALA A 92 -9.65 21.43 -8.55
N LYS A 93 -10.24 20.27 -8.22
CA LYS A 93 -10.99 19.46 -9.19
C LYS A 93 -12.30 20.12 -9.62
N ILE A 94 -13.01 20.74 -8.68
CA ILE A 94 -14.25 21.46 -8.96
C ILE A 94 -13.94 22.68 -9.82
N VAL A 95 -12.91 23.46 -9.48
CA VAL A 95 -12.47 24.63 -10.26
C VAL A 95 -12.01 24.22 -11.66
N GLU A 96 -11.32 23.10 -11.81
CA GLU A 96 -10.95 22.55 -13.13
C GLU A 96 -12.20 22.21 -13.98
N ALA A 97 -13.22 21.60 -13.35
CA ALA A 97 -14.47 21.28 -14.01
C ALA A 97 -15.22 22.56 -14.44
N MET A 98 -15.32 23.55 -13.54
CA MET A 98 -15.94 24.84 -13.82
C MET A 98 -15.22 25.60 -14.96
N ARG A 99 -13.88 25.55 -15.00
CA ARG A 99 -13.11 26.17 -16.10
C ARG A 99 -13.45 25.58 -17.45
N LYS A 100 -13.74 24.25 -17.53
CA LYS A 100 -14.21 23.61 -18.76
C LYS A 100 -15.60 24.08 -19.18
N GLU A 101 -16.42 24.52 -18.21
CA GLU A 101 -17.73 25.16 -18.43
C GLU A 101 -17.61 26.67 -18.74
N GLY A 102 -16.39 27.25 -18.69
CA GLY A 102 -16.17 28.67 -18.87
C GLY A 102 -16.54 29.54 -17.65
N ILE A 103 -16.70 28.95 -16.48
CA ILE A 103 -17.13 29.60 -15.24
C ILE A 103 -15.94 29.76 -14.30
N LYS A 104 -15.75 30.96 -13.74
CA LYS A 104 -14.80 31.18 -12.65
C LYS A 104 -15.50 31.05 -11.30
N LYS A 105 -14.76 30.63 -10.29
CA LYS A 105 -15.23 30.46 -8.91
C LYS A 105 -15.78 31.79 -8.35
N GLU A 106 -15.08 32.87 -8.60
CA GLU A 106 -15.42 34.22 -8.11
C GLU A 106 -16.73 34.73 -8.72
N ASP A 107 -17.07 34.32 -9.95
CA ASP A 107 -18.28 34.80 -10.64
C ASP A 107 -19.57 34.28 -9.98
N ILE A 108 -19.54 33.10 -9.35
CA ILE A 108 -20.72 32.48 -8.73
C ILE A 108 -20.83 32.70 -7.23
N GLY A 109 -19.75 33.11 -6.56
CA GLY A 109 -19.70 33.32 -5.12
C GLY A 109 -19.61 32.02 -4.32
N ARG A 110 -19.35 32.16 -3.00
CA ARG A 110 -19.06 31.05 -2.08
C ARG A 110 -20.23 30.08 -1.94
N GLU A 111 -21.47 30.57 -1.79
CA GLU A 111 -22.65 29.71 -1.57
C GLU A 111 -22.88 28.76 -2.75
N ALA A 112 -22.96 29.31 -3.97
CA ALA A 112 -23.15 28.49 -5.17
C ALA A 112 -21.98 27.54 -5.46
N PHE A 113 -20.77 27.94 -5.10
CA PHE A 113 -19.62 27.04 -5.15
C PHE A 113 -19.75 25.87 -4.18
N LEU A 114 -20.16 26.12 -2.94
CA LEU A 114 -20.36 25.07 -1.94
C LEU A 114 -21.48 24.09 -2.34
N GLU A 115 -22.56 24.56 -2.98
CA GLU A 115 -23.59 23.68 -3.54
C GLU A 115 -23.01 22.71 -4.57
N ARG A 116 -22.14 23.20 -5.47
CA ARG A 116 -21.42 22.36 -6.42
C ARG A 116 -20.48 21.36 -5.71
N ALA A 117 -19.83 21.78 -4.64
CA ALA A 117 -18.93 20.92 -3.88
C ALA A 117 -19.68 19.79 -3.16
N TRP A 118 -20.84 20.07 -2.60
CA TRP A 118 -21.71 19.05 -2.02
C TRP A 118 -22.27 18.08 -3.06
N ALA A 119 -22.63 18.56 -4.25
CA ALA A 119 -23.03 17.69 -5.37
C ALA A 119 -21.87 16.78 -5.81
N TRP A 120 -20.65 17.32 -5.87
CA TRP A 120 -19.43 16.57 -6.14
C TRP A 120 -19.21 15.47 -5.10
N LYS A 121 -19.35 15.79 -3.80
CA LYS A 121 -19.26 14.80 -2.69
C LYS A 121 -20.27 13.67 -2.88
N LYS A 122 -21.51 13.99 -3.20
CA LYS A 122 -22.56 12.99 -3.41
C LYS A 122 -22.20 12.03 -4.55
N GLN A 123 -21.67 12.54 -5.65
CA GLN A 123 -21.31 11.76 -6.82
C GLN A 123 -20.09 10.86 -6.56
N TYR A 124 -18.99 11.42 -6.10
CA TYR A 124 -17.73 10.70 -5.98
C TYR A 124 -17.61 9.89 -4.69
N GLY A 125 -18.17 10.37 -3.58
CA GLY A 125 -18.25 9.59 -2.34
C GLY A 125 -19.08 8.32 -2.51
N GLY A 126 -20.24 8.40 -3.15
CA GLY A 126 -21.05 7.21 -3.47
C GLY A 126 -20.30 6.20 -4.36
N ARG A 127 -19.54 6.69 -5.36
CA ARG A 127 -18.74 5.82 -6.24
C ARG A 127 -17.63 5.08 -5.48
N ILE A 128 -16.95 5.75 -4.55
CA ILE A 128 -15.92 5.15 -3.71
C ILE A 128 -16.53 4.00 -2.88
N VAL A 129 -17.67 4.24 -2.24
CA VAL A 129 -18.38 3.23 -1.46
C VAL A 129 -18.73 2.00 -2.31
N GLU A 130 -19.25 2.21 -3.53
CA GLU A 130 -19.55 1.11 -4.45
C GLU A 130 -18.28 0.32 -4.86
N GLN A 131 -17.16 1.00 -5.07
CA GLN A 131 -15.89 0.33 -5.37
C GLN A 131 -15.40 -0.53 -4.20
N LEU A 132 -15.53 -0.04 -2.96
CA LEU A 132 -15.20 -0.81 -1.76
C LEU A 132 -16.09 -2.04 -1.60
N LYS A 133 -17.39 -1.91 -1.84
CA LYS A 133 -18.32 -3.04 -1.83
C LYS A 133 -17.97 -4.09 -2.88
N LYS A 134 -17.61 -3.67 -4.09
CA LYS A 134 -17.16 -4.59 -5.15
C LYS A 134 -15.87 -5.34 -4.80
N LEU A 135 -14.97 -4.71 -4.07
CA LEU A 135 -13.76 -5.37 -3.54
C LEU A 135 -14.10 -6.39 -2.44
N GLY A 136 -15.28 -6.35 -1.87
CA GLY A 136 -15.72 -7.24 -0.79
C GLY A 136 -15.46 -6.72 0.61
N SER A 137 -15.25 -5.41 0.75
CA SER A 137 -14.96 -4.79 2.05
C SER A 137 -16.11 -4.96 3.04
N SER A 138 -15.84 -5.59 4.18
CA SER A 138 -16.84 -5.89 5.22
C SER A 138 -16.98 -4.77 6.25
N CYS A 139 -17.06 -3.53 5.76
CA CYS A 139 -17.25 -2.33 6.56
C CYS A 139 -18.66 -2.27 7.17
N ASP A 140 -18.77 -1.63 8.33
CA ASP A 140 -20.08 -1.28 8.90
C ASP A 140 -20.67 -0.05 8.21
N TRP A 141 -21.39 -0.27 7.12
CA TRP A 141 -21.99 0.81 6.31
C TRP A 141 -23.08 1.60 7.06
N THR A 142 -23.59 1.11 8.17
CA THR A 142 -24.54 1.86 9.02
C THR A 142 -23.86 2.99 9.78
N ARG A 143 -22.53 2.91 9.92
CA ARG A 143 -21.68 3.93 10.56
C ARG A 143 -20.75 4.65 9.56
N GLU A 144 -21.13 4.71 8.27
CA GLU A 144 -20.37 5.49 7.27
C GLU A 144 -20.27 6.95 7.71
N ARG A 145 -19.04 7.49 7.68
CA ARG A 145 -18.73 8.85 8.09
C ARG A 145 -18.13 9.67 6.95
N PHE A 146 -18.23 10.97 7.11
CA PHE A 146 -17.58 11.95 6.24
C PHE A 146 -16.92 13.03 7.10
N THR A 147 -15.68 13.38 6.79
CA THR A 147 -14.91 14.33 7.62
C THR A 147 -15.57 15.70 7.81
N MET A 148 -16.58 16.06 7.00
CA MET A 148 -17.40 17.27 7.15
C MET A 148 -18.85 16.96 7.52
N ASP A 149 -19.18 15.76 8.01
CA ASP A 149 -20.51 15.52 8.58
C ASP A 149 -20.70 16.31 9.88
N GLU A 150 -21.94 16.39 10.35
CA GLU A 150 -22.31 17.18 11.51
C GLU A 150 -21.50 16.82 12.77
N GLY A 151 -21.34 15.52 13.06
CA GLY A 151 -20.59 15.05 14.21
C GLY A 151 -19.11 15.36 14.13
N CYS A 152 -18.47 15.10 12.97
CA CYS A 152 -17.07 15.42 12.75
C CYS A 152 -16.84 16.94 12.77
N SER A 153 -17.76 17.74 12.22
CA SER A 153 -17.70 19.20 12.26
C SER A 153 -17.83 19.75 13.69
N LYS A 154 -18.68 19.14 14.53
CA LYS A 154 -18.77 19.46 15.97
C LYS A 154 -17.44 19.18 16.66
N ALA A 155 -16.81 18.06 16.41
CA ALA A 155 -15.51 17.70 16.96
C ALA A 155 -14.40 18.69 16.55
N VAL A 156 -14.37 19.10 15.28
CA VAL A 156 -13.41 20.08 14.76
C VAL A 156 -13.53 21.42 15.48
N LYS A 157 -14.76 21.94 15.64
CA LYS A 157 -15.00 23.19 16.38
C LYS A 157 -14.54 23.07 17.84
N GLU A 158 -14.87 21.96 18.49
CA GLU A 158 -14.46 21.69 19.88
C GLU A 158 -12.96 21.72 20.07
N VAL A 159 -12.20 21.02 19.21
CA VAL A 159 -10.73 20.98 19.27
C VAL A 159 -10.13 22.36 18.99
N PHE A 160 -10.64 23.07 17.99
CA PHE A 160 -10.14 24.40 17.66
C PHE A 160 -10.27 25.37 18.84
N ILE A 161 -11.45 25.42 19.48
CA ILE A 161 -11.73 26.31 20.59
C ILE A 161 -10.89 25.93 21.82
N LYS A 162 -10.87 24.65 22.19
CA LYS A 162 -10.06 24.13 23.29
C LYS A 162 -8.59 24.48 23.12
N TYR A 163 -8.03 24.27 21.93
CA TYR A 163 -6.63 24.60 21.67
C TYR A 163 -6.36 26.11 21.66
N TYR A 164 -7.32 26.90 21.20
CA TYR A 164 -7.22 28.35 21.25
C TYR A 164 -7.24 28.88 22.71
N GLU A 165 -8.15 28.40 23.53
CA GLU A 165 -8.25 28.76 24.95
C GLU A 165 -7.00 28.34 25.76
N GLU A 166 -6.41 27.21 25.40
CA GLU A 166 -5.15 26.73 26.01
C GLU A 166 -3.90 27.44 25.41
N GLY A 167 -4.07 28.35 24.47
CA GLY A 167 -2.98 29.08 23.82
C GLY A 167 -2.11 28.20 22.89
N LEU A 168 -2.59 27.00 22.49
CA LEU A 168 -1.96 26.14 21.49
C LEU A 168 -2.24 26.63 20.07
N ILE A 169 -3.44 27.14 19.80
CA ILE A 169 -3.76 27.79 18.54
C ILE A 169 -3.58 29.30 18.69
N TYR A 170 -2.91 29.90 17.73
CA TYR A 170 -2.71 31.34 17.67
C TYR A 170 -2.75 31.85 16.23
N ARG A 171 -3.05 33.16 16.07
CA ARG A 171 -2.98 33.83 14.79
C ARG A 171 -1.76 34.77 14.78
N GLY A 172 -0.87 34.60 13.77
CA GLY A 172 0.38 35.34 13.73
C GLY A 172 0.90 35.58 12.33
N LYS A 173 1.79 36.58 12.19
CA LYS A 173 2.59 36.77 10.99
C LYS A 173 3.80 35.85 11.06
N ARG A 174 3.90 34.90 10.09
CA ARG A 174 5.04 33.99 9.91
C ARG A 174 5.32 33.85 8.42
N ILE A 175 6.52 33.42 8.11
CA ILE A 175 6.80 32.97 6.75
C ILE A 175 6.20 31.60 6.56
N ILE A 176 5.51 31.39 5.45
CA ILE A 176 4.80 30.18 5.11
C ILE A 176 5.15 29.74 3.69
N ASN A 177 4.94 28.47 3.38
CA ASN A 177 4.94 28.01 2.01
C ASN A 177 3.63 28.39 1.34
N TRP A 178 3.71 29.09 0.22
CA TRP A 178 2.57 29.55 -0.57
C TRP A 178 2.59 28.93 -1.96
N CYS A 179 1.49 28.36 -2.39
CA CYS A 179 1.35 27.86 -3.76
C CYS A 179 0.68 28.93 -4.64
N PRO A 180 1.41 29.57 -5.60
CA PRO A 180 0.88 30.65 -6.41
C PRO A 180 -0.16 30.19 -7.44
N LYS A 181 -0.23 28.88 -7.72
CA LYS A 181 -1.24 28.29 -8.62
C LYS A 181 -2.51 27.86 -7.88
N CYS A 182 -2.38 27.29 -6.69
CA CYS A 182 -3.53 26.94 -5.85
C CYS A 182 -4.06 28.15 -5.05
N LEU A 183 -3.31 29.25 -4.99
CA LEU A 183 -3.61 30.49 -4.26
C LEU A 183 -3.92 30.25 -2.77
N THR A 184 -3.13 29.39 -2.13
CA THR A 184 -3.29 29.05 -0.72
C THR A 184 -1.97 28.68 -0.07
N SER A 185 -1.91 28.84 1.26
CA SER A 185 -0.84 28.31 2.08
C SER A 185 -0.85 26.77 2.04
N ILE A 186 0.33 26.19 2.14
CA ILE A 186 0.54 24.75 2.32
C ILE A 186 1.49 24.54 3.50
N SER A 187 1.34 23.40 4.18
CA SER A 187 2.23 23.03 5.29
C SER A 187 3.59 22.54 4.79
N ASP A 188 4.61 22.51 5.65
CA ASP A 188 5.94 21.98 5.29
C ASP A 188 5.87 20.54 4.77
N ALA A 189 4.95 19.74 5.31
CA ALA A 189 4.71 18.37 4.88
C ALA A 189 4.17 18.25 3.44
N GLU A 190 3.54 19.31 2.92
CA GLU A 190 2.93 19.36 1.58
C GLU A 190 3.89 19.89 0.51
N VAL A 191 5.16 20.15 0.86
CA VAL A 191 6.21 20.57 -0.06
C VAL A 191 7.06 19.36 -0.46
N GLU A 192 7.09 19.05 -1.74
CA GLU A 192 7.97 18.04 -2.32
C GLU A 192 9.23 18.72 -2.87
N TYR A 193 10.38 18.11 -2.67
CA TYR A 193 11.65 18.70 -3.13
C TYR A 193 12.18 17.94 -4.34
N GLU A 194 12.48 18.71 -5.40
CA GLU A 194 13.03 18.19 -6.64
C GLU A 194 14.32 18.89 -6.98
N VAL A 195 15.32 18.13 -7.46
CA VAL A 195 16.54 18.72 -7.99
C VAL A 195 16.24 19.38 -9.34
N GLN A 196 16.41 20.68 -9.40
CA GLN A 196 16.22 21.46 -10.62
C GLN A 196 17.54 22.13 -11.04
N ALA A 197 17.79 22.13 -12.35
CA ALA A 197 18.87 22.88 -12.93
C ALA A 197 18.54 24.38 -12.85
N GLY A 198 19.48 25.18 -12.38
CA GLY A 198 19.35 26.62 -12.21
C GLY A 198 20.74 27.27 -12.35
N HIS A 199 20.89 28.41 -11.76
CA HIS A 199 22.16 29.12 -11.76
C HIS A 199 22.40 29.79 -10.41
N PHE A 200 23.66 30.06 -10.11
CA PHE A 200 24.09 31.10 -9.19
C PHE A 200 24.39 32.35 -9.98
N TRP A 201 23.74 33.43 -9.62
CA TRP A 201 24.02 34.78 -10.12
C TRP A 201 24.91 35.46 -9.10
N HIS A 202 26.17 35.75 -9.46
CA HIS A 202 27.14 36.47 -8.67
C HIS A 202 26.94 37.96 -8.88
N LEU A 203 26.68 38.71 -7.80
CA LEU A 203 26.29 40.08 -7.79
C LEU A 203 27.20 40.94 -6.91
N ARG A 204 27.41 42.19 -7.26
CA ARG A 204 28.15 43.17 -6.47
C ARG A 204 27.20 44.21 -5.91
N TYR A 205 27.25 44.37 -4.61
CA TYR A 205 26.55 45.45 -3.91
C TYR A 205 27.57 46.47 -3.45
N PRO A 206 27.57 47.72 -4.01
CA PRO A 206 28.56 48.75 -3.69
C PRO A 206 28.35 49.28 -2.29
N LEU A 207 29.44 49.59 -1.60
CA LEU A 207 29.46 50.32 -0.34
C LEU A 207 29.04 51.77 -0.59
N LYS A 208 28.19 52.32 0.29
CA LYS A 208 27.73 53.71 0.19
C LYS A 208 28.86 54.76 0.21
N ASP A 209 29.94 54.44 0.94
CA ASP A 209 31.12 55.32 1.05
C ASP A 209 32.04 55.27 -0.19
N GLY A 210 31.71 54.43 -1.17
CA GLY A 210 32.50 54.26 -2.40
C GLY A 210 33.80 53.47 -2.22
N SER A 211 34.05 52.89 -1.04
CA SER A 211 35.32 52.20 -0.75
C SER A 211 35.44 50.82 -1.34
N GLY A 212 34.38 50.29 -1.99
CA GLY A 212 34.37 49.00 -2.59
C GLY A 212 32.97 48.40 -2.74
N TYR A 213 32.87 47.08 -2.70
CA TYR A 213 31.63 46.34 -2.83
C TYR A 213 31.71 45.04 -2.04
N LEU A 214 30.55 44.46 -1.74
CA LEU A 214 30.45 43.06 -1.38
C LEU A 214 29.97 42.23 -2.57
N GLU A 215 30.59 41.08 -2.78
CA GLU A 215 30.16 40.11 -3.77
C GLU A 215 29.38 38.98 -3.08
N LEU A 216 28.24 38.65 -3.63
CA LEU A 216 27.35 37.59 -3.13
C LEU A 216 26.77 36.79 -4.30
N ALA A 217 26.27 35.62 -4.03
CA ALA A 217 25.60 34.77 -5.03
C ALA A 217 24.18 34.44 -4.60
N THR A 218 23.26 34.38 -5.55
CA THR A 218 21.87 34.06 -5.32
C THR A 218 21.32 33.12 -6.39
N THR A 219 20.42 32.22 -6.03
CA THR A 219 19.63 31.42 -6.97
C THR A 219 18.31 32.09 -7.37
N ARG A 220 17.98 33.24 -6.73
CA ARG A 220 16.69 33.92 -6.89
C ARG A 220 16.87 35.45 -7.08
N PRO A 221 17.42 35.89 -8.19
CA PRO A 221 17.65 37.36 -8.40
C PRO A 221 16.37 38.16 -8.43
N GLU A 222 15.20 37.57 -8.74
CA GLU A 222 13.90 38.24 -8.73
C GLU A 222 13.48 38.75 -7.34
N THR A 223 14.00 38.17 -6.25
CA THR A 223 13.68 38.60 -4.88
C THR A 223 14.57 39.72 -4.39
N LEU A 224 15.63 40.05 -5.12
CA LEU A 224 16.59 41.11 -4.78
C LEU A 224 15.91 42.45 -4.45
N LEU A 225 14.82 42.77 -5.14
CA LEU A 225 14.05 44.01 -4.91
C LEU A 225 13.59 44.17 -3.45
N GLY A 226 13.48 43.08 -2.71
CA GLY A 226 13.05 43.02 -1.31
C GLY A 226 14.18 42.86 -0.29
N ASP A 227 15.44 42.93 -0.70
CA ASP A 227 16.58 42.80 0.20
C ASP A 227 16.63 43.96 1.20
N THR A 228 16.81 43.63 2.48
CA THR A 228 16.85 44.62 3.56
C THR A 228 18.14 44.58 4.37
N ALA A 229 19.02 43.65 4.10
CA ALA A 229 20.37 43.54 4.63
C ALA A 229 21.24 42.64 3.78
N VAL A 230 22.53 42.64 4.06
CA VAL A 230 23.47 41.59 3.69
C VAL A 230 24.09 41.04 4.98
N ALA A 231 24.17 39.73 5.13
CA ALA A 231 24.76 39.10 6.30
C ALA A 231 26.14 38.52 5.99
N VAL A 232 27.02 38.58 6.98
CA VAL A 232 28.33 37.93 7.00
C VAL A 232 28.50 37.20 8.33
N ASN A 233 29.39 36.19 8.37
CA ASN A 233 29.67 35.54 9.63
C ASN A 233 30.48 36.43 10.57
N PRO A 234 30.16 36.59 11.87
CA PRO A 234 30.90 37.42 12.81
C PRO A 234 32.37 37.03 12.99
N ASN A 235 32.73 35.80 12.67
CA ASN A 235 34.09 35.24 12.78
C ASN A 235 34.85 35.31 11.46
N ASP A 236 34.26 35.85 10.38
CA ASP A 236 34.92 35.93 9.09
C ASP A 236 35.80 37.18 8.99
N GLU A 237 37.09 37.00 9.09
CA GLU A 237 38.09 38.09 9.05
C GLU A 237 38.07 38.90 7.74
N ARG A 238 37.53 38.33 6.65
CA ARG A 238 37.37 39.03 5.36
C ARG A 238 36.40 40.20 5.43
N TYR A 239 35.40 40.11 6.26
CA TYR A 239 34.24 41.03 6.26
C TYR A 239 33.99 41.70 7.62
N LYS A 240 34.72 41.33 8.65
CA LYS A 240 34.56 41.81 10.03
C LYS A 240 34.52 43.36 10.16
N ASP A 241 35.38 44.02 9.44
CA ASP A 241 35.48 45.49 9.45
C ASP A 241 34.39 46.21 8.61
N LEU A 242 33.59 45.40 7.88
CA LEU A 242 32.49 45.93 7.07
C LEU A 242 31.13 45.86 7.80
N VAL A 243 31.06 45.13 8.90
CA VAL A 243 29.83 45.02 9.72
C VAL A 243 29.40 46.41 10.22
N GLY A 244 28.12 46.71 10.05
CA GLY A 244 27.55 48.00 10.39
C GLY A 244 27.70 49.09 9.30
N LYS A 245 28.48 48.85 8.24
CA LYS A 245 28.47 49.71 7.06
C LYS A 245 27.21 49.57 6.23
N THR A 246 26.98 50.49 5.34
CA THR A 246 25.80 50.59 4.47
C THR A 246 26.20 50.24 3.04
N LEU A 247 25.38 49.39 2.40
CA LEU A 247 25.43 49.07 0.99
C LEU A 247 24.30 49.79 0.23
N ILE A 248 24.51 50.00 -1.05
CA ILE A 248 23.46 50.43 -1.97
C ILE A 248 22.94 49.24 -2.74
N LEU A 249 21.69 48.89 -2.59
CA LEU A 249 21.03 47.81 -3.29
C LEU A 249 20.94 48.10 -4.80
N PRO A 250 21.51 47.33 -5.69
CA PRO A 250 21.40 47.53 -7.14
C PRO A 250 19.93 47.62 -7.60
N LEU A 251 19.68 48.32 -8.70
CA LEU A 251 18.38 48.59 -9.33
C LEU A 251 17.40 49.42 -8.51
N VAL A 252 17.33 49.22 -7.21
CA VAL A 252 16.40 49.90 -6.27
C VAL A 252 17.03 51.11 -5.63
N HIS A 253 18.37 51.12 -5.54
CA HIS A 253 19.18 52.16 -4.91
C HIS A 253 18.82 52.46 -3.43
N ARG A 254 18.24 51.44 -2.76
CA ARG A 254 17.94 51.52 -1.31
C ARG A 254 19.21 51.25 -0.50
N GLU A 255 19.33 51.95 0.59
CA GLU A 255 20.39 51.77 1.59
C GLU A 255 20.05 50.55 2.46
N ILE A 256 20.94 49.61 2.59
CA ILE A 256 20.79 48.39 3.41
C ILE A 256 22.04 48.16 4.26
N PRO A 257 21.89 47.69 5.52
CA PRO A 257 23.04 47.47 6.42
C PRO A 257 23.74 46.12 6.12
N ILE A 258 25.00 46.03 6.52
CA ILE A 258 25.73 44.80 6.68
C ILE A 258 25.59 44.34 8.12
N VAL A 259 25.02 43.12 8.33
CA VAL A 259 24.81 42.53 9.66
C VAL A 259 25.70 41.33 9.87
N ALA A 260 26.06 41.04 11.13
CA ALA A 260 26.81 39.86 11.49
C ALA A 260 25.84 38.79 12.02
N ASP A 261 25.81 37.59 11.42
CA ASP A 261 24.92 36.53 11.86
C ASP A 261 25.61 35.18 11.66
N ASP A 262 25.56 34.32 12.70
CA ASP A 262 26.15 32.95 12.69
C ASP A 262 25.49 32.01 11.69
N TYR A 263 24.34 32.38 11.13
CA TYR A 263 23.69 31.65 10.04
C TYR A 263 24.56 31.52 8.79
N VAL A 264 25.44 32.52 8.54
CA VAL A 264 26.26 32.55 7.32
C VAL A 264 27.43 31.57 7.44
N GLU A 265 27.52 30.62 6.50
CA GLU A 265 28.65 29.69 6.40
C GLU A 265 29.83 30.37 5.69
N MET A 266 30.98 30.48 6.36
CA MET A 266 32.16 31.19 5.85
C MET A 266 32.76 30.59 4.58
N ASP A 267 32.65 29.26 4.44
CA ASP A 267 33.27 28.49 3.36
C ASP A 267 32.29 28.19 2.21
N PHE A 268 31.04 28.64 2.33
CA PHE A 268 30.03 28.44 1.28
C PHE A 268 29.91 29.65 0.38
N GLY A 269 30.15 29.48 -0.93
CA GLY A 269 30.12 30.58 -1.91
C GLY A 269 31.11 31.69 -1.58
N THR A 270 30.63 32.92 -1.50
CA THR A 270 31.44 34.08 -1.14
C THR A 270 31.56 34.29 0.37
N GLY A 271 30.82 33.57 1.19
CA GLY A 271 30.67 33.86 2.62
C GLY A 271 29.80 35.09 2.93
N VAL A 272 29.05 35.57 1.95
CA VAL A 272 28.18 36.77 2.03
C VAL A 272 26.79 36.37 1.52
N VAL A 273 25.77 36.63 2.31
CA VAL A 273 24.37 36.27 1.99
C VAL A 273 23.50 37.52 1.98
N LYS A 274 22.73 37.69 0.90
CA LYS A 274 21.66 38.69 0.86
C LYS A 274 20.51 38.28 1.77
N ILE A 275 19.88 39.18 2.45
CA ILE A 275 18.77 38.88 3.37
C ILE A 275 17.48 39.49 2.84
N THR A 276 16.54 38.62 2.46
CA THR A 276 15.21 38.98 1.95
C THR A 276 14.13 38.36 2.86
N PRO A 277 13.82 38.95 4.00
CA PRO A 277 12.96 38.37 5.04
C PRO A 277 11.56 37.97 4.56
N ALA A 278 11.06 38.55 3.48
CA ALA A 278 9.75 38.25 2.93
C ALA A 278 9.71 36.96 2.10
N HIS A 279 10.85 36.44 1.60
CA HIS A 279 10.89 35.44 0.55
C HIS A 279 11.84 34.26 0.81
N ASP A 280 12.46 34.20 1.99
CA ASP A 280 13.25 33.06 2.43
C ASP A 280 13.05 32.81 3.93
N PRO A 281 12.79 31.53 4.37
CA PRO A 281 12.57 31.22 5.78
C PRO A 281 13.76 31.53 6.69
N ASN A 282 14.98 31.33 6.23
CA ASN A 282 16.18 31.58 7.01
C ASN A 282 16.43 33.09 7.10
N ASP A 283 16.23 33.81 5.99
CA ASP A 283 16.33 35.29 5.96
C ASP A 283 15.26 35.93 6.86
N PHE A 284 14.08 35.33 6.98
CA PHE A 284 13.04 35.78 7.90
C PHE A 284 13.51 35.69 9.36
N GLU A 285 14.15 34.58 9.77
CA GLU A 285 14.71 34.45 11.11
C GLU A 285 15.86 35.42 11.38
N VAL A 286 16.76 35.63 10.39
CA VAL A 286 17.79 36.68 10.47
C VAL A 286 17.12 38.06 10.61
N GLY A 287 16.09 38.30 9.83
CA GLY A 287 15.31 39.53 9.88
C GLY A 287 14.70 39.81 11.27
N LEU A 288 14.19 38.78 11.93
CA LEU A 288 13.67 38.88 13.31
C LEU A 288 14.80 39.23 14.32
N ARG A 289 15.96 38.57 14.21
CA ARG A 289 17.11 38.80 15.12
C ARG A 289 17.67 40.21 14.99
N HIS A 290 17.69 40.73 13.78
CA HIS A 290 18.26 42.05 13.45
C HIS A 290 17.22 43.15 13.27
N ASN A 291 15.92 42.87 13.54
CA ASN A 291 14.80 43.78 13.37
C ASN A 291 14.75 44.45 11.98
N LEU A 292 14.96 43.66 10.95
CA LEU A 292 14.94 44.10 9.55
C LEU A 292 13.52 44.29 9.02
N GLU A 293 13.36 45.16 8.07
CA GLU A 293 12.08 45.39 7.39
C GLU A 293 11.71 44.15 6.53
N VAL A 294 10.42 43.82 6.47
CA VAL A 294 9.88 42.72 5.65
C VAL A 294 9.22 43.34 4.42
N ILE A 295 9.90 43.29 3.28
CA ILE A 295 9.43 43.88 2.01
C ILE A 295 8.98 42.77 1.06
N ASN A 296 7.66 42.65 0.87
CA ASN A 296 7.10 41.69 -0.07
C ASN A 296 7.18 42.24 -1.52
N VAL A 297 7.74 41.44 -2.43
CA VAL A 297 7.93 41.82 -3.84
C VAL A 297 6.99 41.10 -4.82
N MET A 298 6.17 40.15 -4.33
CA MET A 298 5.30 39.32 -5.18
C MET A 298 3.86 39.37 -4.73
N THR A 299 2.95 39.30 -5.70
CA THR A 299 1.51 39.09 -5.52
C THR A 299 1.20 37.63 -5.17
N ASP A 300 -0.07 37.31 -4.89
CA ASP A 300 -0.51 35.93 -4.55
C ASP A 300 -0.28 34.94 -5.69
N ASP A 301 -0.32 35.38 -6.94
CA ASP A 301 -0.04 34.60 -8.15
C ASP A 301 1.44 34.71 -8.62
N ALA A 302 2.33 35.12 -7.70
CA ALA A 302 3.78 35.24 -7.90
C ALA A 302 4.20 36.15 -9.07
N LYS A 303 3.49 37.26 -9.28
CA LYS A 303 3.89 38.34 -10.13
C LYS A 303 4.54 39.46 -9.29
N ILE A 304 5.38 40.29 -9.92
CA ILE A 304 5.98 41.41 -9.23
C ILE A 304 4.90 42.45 -8.90
N VAL A 305 4.95 43.00 -7.68
CA VAL A 305 4.00 43.99 -7.18
C VAL A 305 4.18 45.34 -7.86
N ASP A 306 3.14 46.18 -7.85
CA ASP A 306 3.12 47.53 -8.49
C ASP A 306 4.14 48.51 -7.91
N ALA A 307 4.68 48.26 -6.72
CA ALA A 307 5.74 49.04 -6.11
C ALA A 307 7.04 49.13 -6.94
N TYR A 308 7.19 48.19 -7.91
CA TYR A 308 8.33 48.15 -8.84
C TYR A 308 7.83 48.27 -10.28
N PRO A 309 7.50 49.50 -10.74
CA PRO A 309 6.76 49.71 -11.98
C PRO A 309 7.40 49.10 -13.24
N LYS A 310 8.75 49.03 -13.28
CA LYS A 310 9.49 48.43 -14.41
C LYS A 310 9.19 46.93 -14.58
N TYR A 311 8.91 46.24 -13.51
CA TYR A 311 8.72 44.78 -13.49
C TYR A 311 7.28 44.42 -13.09
N ALA A 312 6.46 45.36 -12.73
CA ALA A 312 5.10 45.15 -12.22
C ALA A 312 4.26 44.25 -13.13
N GLY A 313 3.59 43.28 -12.55
CA GLY A 313 2.74 42.32 -13.25
C GLY A 313 3.48 41.24 -14.05
N MET A 314 4.81 41.29 -14.15
CA MET A 314 5.60 40.20 -14.75
C MET A 314 5.55 38.94 -13.86
N ASP A 315 5.43 37.78 -14.47
CA ASP A 315 5.66 36.49 -13.78
C ASP A 315 7.08 36.46 -13.20
N ARG A 316 7.25 35.83 -12.05
CA ARG A 316 8.55 35.75 -11.33
C ARG A 316 9.73 35.32 -12.22
N TYR A 317 9.52 34.40 -13.17
CA TYR A 317 10.57 33.92 -14.07
C TYR A 317 10.85 34.91 -15.22
N GLU A 318 9.84 35.60 -15.71
CA GLU A 318 10.01 36.72 -16.66
C GLU A 318 10.74 37.88 -16.01
N ALA A 319 10.30 38.24 -14.79
CA ALA A 319 10.96 39.26 -13.99
C ALA A 319 12.44 38.92 -13.70
N ARG A 320 12.72 37.65 -13.38
CA ARG A 320 14.10 37.16 -13.16
C ARG A 320 14.99 37.47 -14.36
N LYS A 321 14.53 37.17 -15.59
CA LYS A 321 15.29 37.44 -16.81
C LYS A 321 15.51 38.96 -17.00
N ALA A 322 14.47 39.75 -16.85
CA ALA A 322 14.56 41.20 -16.99
C ALA A 322 15.50 41.82 -15.94
N ILE A 323 15.41 41.41 -14.68
CA ILE A 323 16.27 41.85 -13.59
C ILE A 323 17.74 41.47 -13.85
N VAL A 324 18.03 40.29 -14.34
CA VAL A 324 19.39 39.84 -14.67
C VAL A 324 20.00 40.71 -15.79
N GLU A 325 19.24 41.01 -16.84
CA GLU A 325 19.70 41.91 -17.91
C GLU A 325 19.95 43.33 -17.39
N ASP A 326 19.12 43.85 -16.50
CA ASP A 326 19.32 45.15 -15.88
C ASP A 326 20.55 45.21 -14.94
N LEU A 327 20.75 44.15 -14.13
CA LEU A 327 21.96 44.01 -13.30
C LEU A 327 23.23 43.94 -14.14
N LYS A 328 23.17 43.32 -15.30
CA LYS A 328 24.26 43.32 -16.28
C LYS A 328 24.51 44.69 -16.85
N ALA A 329 23.47 45.42 -17.20
CA ALA A 329 23.54 46.78 -17.74
C ALA A 329 24.08 47.77 -16.70
N GLU A 330 23.74 47.61 -15.42
CA GLU A 330 24.24 48.41 -14.30
C GLU A 330 25.68 48.02 -13.87
N GLY A 331 26.20 46.89 -14.37
CA GLY A 331 27.52 46.39 -13.99
C GLY A 331 27.56 45.70 -12.63
N ALA A 332 26.40 45.39 -12.08
CA ALA A 332 26.26 44.66 -10.81
C ALA A 332 26.36 43.14 -10.97
N LEU A 333 26.12 42.58 -12.16
CA LEU A 333 26.27 41.16 -12.44
C LEU A 333 27.73 40.82 -12.74
N VAL A 334 28.32 39.92 -11.99
CA VAL A 334 29.73 39.46 -12.14
C VAL A 334 29.81 38.25 -13.04
N GLU A 335 29.06 37.20 -12.68
CA GLU A 335 29.11 35.86 -13.33
C GLU A 335 27.77 35.15 -13.18
N ILE A 336 27.51 34.21 -14.08
CA ILE A 336 26.42 33.29 -14.00
C ILE A 336 27.03 31.87 -14.00
N GLU A 337 26.92 31.19 -12.89
CA GLU A 337 27.44 29.81 -12.70
C GLU A 337 26.28 28.84 -12.79
N ASP A 338 26.45 27.72 -13.54
CA ASP A 338 25.46 26.64 -13.57
C ASP A 338 25.42 25.93 -12.22
N TYR A 339 24.21 25.85 -11.66
CA TYR A 339 24.01 25.28 -10.35
C TYR A 339 22.73 24.44 -10.30
N SER A 340 22.78 23.28 -9.65
CA SER A 340 21.60 22.43 -9.41
C SER A 340 21.30 22.38 -7.92
N HIS A 341 20.07 22.64 -7.55
CA HIS A 341 19.64 22.67 -6.16
C HIS A 341 18.22 22.09 -5.98
N ASN A 342 17.92 21.73 -4.74
CA ASN A 342 16.59 21.26 -4.37
C ASN A 342 15.60 22.43 -4.33
N VAL A 343 14.54 22.34 -5.13
CA VAL A 343 13.46 23.32 -5.19
C VAL A 343 12.19 22.71 -4.63
N GLY A 344 11.55 23.40 -3.68
CA GLY A 344 10.28 22.99 -3.12
C GLY A 344 9.14 23.19 -4.11
N THR A 345 8.34 22.15 -4.33
CA THR A 345 7.16 22.16 -5.20
C THR A 345 5.91 21.80 -4.43
N CYS A 346 4.77 22.29 -4.87
CA CYS A 346 3.49 21.93 -4.28
C CYS A 346 3.13 20.48 -4.62
N TYR A 347 2.99 19.64 -3.61
CA TYR A 347 2.65 18.21 -3.78
C TYR A 347 1.39 17.96 -4.64
N ARG A 348 0.53 18.97 -4.77
CA ARG A 348 -0.75 18.87 -5.49
C ARG A 348 -0.65 19.24 -6.97
N CYS A 349 0.06 20.31 -7.29
CA CYS A 349 0.08 20.84 -8.66
C CYS A 349 1.47 20.93 -9.29
N GLY A 350 2.53 20.51 -8.57
CA GLY A 350 3.92 20.52 -9.03
C GLY A 350 4.51 21.92 -9.27
N THR A 351 3.80 22.99 -8.89
CA THR A 351 4.30 24.36 -9.06
C THR A 351 5.28 24.68 -7.95
N THR A 352 6.41 25.31 -8.28
CA THR A 352 7.38 25.81 -7.30
C THR A 352 6.69 26.71 -6.28
N VAL A 353 6.84 26.39 -5.00
CA VAL A 353 6.27 27.18 -3.89
C VAL A 353 7.03 28.47 -3.69
N GLU A 354 6.32 29.50 -3.19
CA GLU A 354 6.90 30.78 -2.78
C GLU A 354 6.87 30.88 -1.27
N PRO A 355 8.03 30.98 -0.59
CA PRO A 355 8.06 31.43 0.79
C PRO A 355 7.52 32.85 0.89
N ARG A 356 6.57 33.07 1.81
CA ARG A 356 5.86 34.32 1.91
C ARG A 356 5.48 34.63 3.35
N VAL A 357 5.66 35.86 3.79
CA VAL A 357 5.16 36.31 5.11
C VAL A 357 3.68 36.61 5.03
N SER A 358 2.89 35.89 5.84
CA SER A 358 1.44 36.02 5.88
C SER A 358 0.91 35.91 7.30
N LYS A 359 -0.27 36.53 7.57
CA LYS A 359 -0.97 36.38 8.85
C LYS A 359 -1.90 35.16 8.76
N GLN A 360 -1.52 34.07 9.40
CA GLN A 360 -2.17 32.77 9.33
C GLN A 360 -2.50 32.25 10.74
N TRP A 361 -3.27 31.15 10.81
CA TRP A 361 -3.53 30.41 12.02
C TRP A 361 -2.54 29.23 12.15
N PHE A 362 -2.02 29.08 13.35
CA PHE A 362 -1.00 28.04 13.65
C PHE A 362 -1.34 27.25 14.90
N VAL A 363 -0.90 25.99 14.92
CA VAL A 363 -0.84 25.14 16.12
C VAL A 363 0.60 25.07 16.61
N LYS A 364 0.83 25.34 17.89
CA LYS A 364 2.12 25.11 18.54
C LYS A 364 2.35 23.61 18.68
N MET A 365 3.31 23.08 17.96
CA MET A 365 3.48 21.63 17.83
C MET A 365 4.38 21.02 18.91
N LYS A 366 5.39 21.72 19.41
CA LYS A 366 6.33 21.18 20.39
C LYS A 366 5.68 20.57 21.64
N PRO A 367 4.67 21.22 22.27
CA PRO A 367 3.99 20.62 23.43
C PRO A 367 3.19 19.36 23.12
N LEU A 368 2.73 19.22 21.85
CA LEU A 368 1.96 18.08 21.39
C LEU A 368 2.85 16.91 20.92
N ALA A 369 4.05 17.20 20.44
CA ALA A 369 4.96 16.23 19.88
C ALA A 369 5.59 15.32 20.95
N GLN A 370 5.98 15.86 22.10
CA GLN A 370 6.68 15.09 23.12
C GLN A 370 5.88 13.90 23.66
N PRO A 371 4.58 14.06 24.03
CA PRO A 371 3.77 12.90 24.44
C PRO A 371 3.63 11.84 23.35
N ALA A 372 3.58 12.25 22.07
CA ALA A 372 3.51 11.33 20.94
C ALA A 372 4.81 10.52 20.75
N ILE A 373 5.97 11.17 20.94
CA ILE A 373 7.28 10.51 20.95
C ILE A 373 7.35 9.48 22.07
N ASP A 374 6.96 9.87 23.27
CA ASP A 374 7.03 9.03 24.46
C ASP A 374 6.10 7.81 24.38
N ALA A 375 4.92 7.97 23.76
CA ALA A 375 3.99 6.88 23.57
C ALA A 375 4.58 5.72 22.75
N VAL A 376 5.32 6.02 21.68
CA VAL A 376 5.98 5.01 20.85
C VAL A 376 7.24 4.47 21.54
N LYS A 377 8.07 5.33 22.16
CA LYS A 377 9.25 4.90 22.93
C LYS A 377 8.89 3.93 24.05
N ASN A 378 7.74 4.16 24.71
CA ASN A 378 7.25 3.32 25.82
C ASN A 378 6.42 2.11 25.35
N GLY A 379 6.30 1.88 24.04
CA GLY A 379 5.61 0.74 23.48
C GLY A 379 4.08 0.76 23.60
N LYS A 380 3.47 1.91 23.94
CA LYS A 380 2.01 2.09 23.94
C LYS A 380 1.42 1.99 22.54
N THR A 381 2.17 2.46 21.56
CA THR A 381 1.88 2.26 20.13
C THR A 381 3.09 1.62 19.46
N LYS A 382 2.86 0.61 18.62
CA LYS A 382 3.91 -0.14 17.91
C LYS A 382 3.76 0.04 16.41
N PHE A 383 4.87 0.28 15.71
CA PHE A 383 4.90 0.24 14.24
C PHE A 383 5.31 -1.15 13.74
N VAL A 384 4.61 -1.65 12.78
CA VAL A 384 4.96 -2.88 12.06
C VAL A 384 5.16 -2.54 10.58
N PRO A 385 6.39 -2.66 10.07
CA PRO A 385 7.64 -3.02 10.76
C PRO A 385 8.24 -1.86 11.56
N GLU A 386 9.00 -2.18 12.59
CA GLU A 386 9.58 -1.23 13.56
C GLU A 386 10.50 -0.18 12.93
N ARG A 387 11.09 -0.48 11.75
CA ARG A 387 11.99 0.46 11.05
C ARG A 387 11.35 1.83 10.77
N PHE A 388 10.02 1.93 10.71
CA PHE A 388 9.31 3.18 10.50
C PHE A 388 9.26 4.09 11.74
N ASN A 389 9.65 3.61 12.91
CA ASN A 389 9.87 4.45 14.09
C ASN A 389 10.85 5.59 13.79
N LYS A 390 11.87 5.35 12.95
CA LYS A 390 12.87 6.37 12.58
C LYS A 390 12.25 7.55 11.86
N ILE A 391 11.35 7.29 10.91
CA ILE A 391 10.63 8.33 10.17
C ILE A 391 9.70 9.09 11.12
N TYR A 392 8.95 8.38 11.95
CA TYR A 392 8.05 8.96 12.94
C TYR A 392 8.77 9.90 13.91
N PHE A 393 9.88 9.46 14.51
CA PHE A 393 10.66 10.28 15.44
C PHE A 393 11.32 11.47 14.75
N HIS A 394 11.91 11.26 13.57
CA HIS A 394 12.53 12.35 12.82
C HIS A 394 11.59 13.53 12.58
N TRP A 395 10.34 13.23 12.20
CA TRP A 395 9.33 14.27 11.98
C TRP A 395 8.92 14.98 13.26
N LEU A 396 8.69 14.27 14.34
CA LEU A 396 8.26 14.85 15.62
C LEU A 396 9.37 15.63 16.31
N GLU A 397 10.61 15.17 16.24
CA GLU A 397 11.77 15.85 16.86
C GLU A 397 12.11 17.15 16.15
N ASN A 398 11.82 17.25 14.84
CA ASN A 398 12.07 18.44 14.03
C ASN A 398 10.80 19.25 13.70
N ILE A 399 9.69 18.98 14.40
CA ILE A 399 8.40 19.56 14.05
C ILE A 399 8.35 21.07 14.29
N LYS A 400 7.87 21.79 13.29
CA LYS A 400 7.58 23.23 13.34
C LYS A 400 6.12 23.46 13.64
N ASP A 401 5.76 24.71 14.00
CA ASP A 401 4.36 25.09 14.18
C ASP A 401 3.58 24.87 12.88
N TRP A 402 2.44 24.23 13.02
CA TRP A 402 1.61 23.81 11.89
C TRP A 402 0.68 24.93 11.44
N CYS A 403 0.86 25.43 10.21
CA CYS A 403 -0.08 26.36 9.59
C CYS A 403 -1.37 25.60 9.21
N ILE A 404 -2.49 25.98 9.85
CA ILE A 404 -3.77 25.27 9.71
C ILE A 404 -4.80 26.02 8.86
N SER A 405 -4.57 27.27 8.49
CA SER A 405 -5.49 28.04 7.65
C SER A 405 -5.22 27.83 6.16
N ARG A 406 -6.28 27.75 5.37
CA ARG A 406 -6.26 27.61 3.91
C ARG A 406 -7.22 28.61 3.29
N GLN A 407 -6.80 29.30 2.24
CA GLN A 407 -7.59 30.29 1.49
C GLN A 407 -8.52 29.60 0.49
N LEU A 408 -9.34 28.70 1.00
CA LEU A 408 -10.27 27.85 0.25
C LEU A 408 -11.70 28.11 0.70
N TRP A 409 -12.67 27.70 -0.10
CA TRP A 409 -14.07 27.71 0.27
C TRP A 409 -14.58 26.35 0.73
N TRP A 410 -14.00 25.26 0.19
CA TRP A 410 -14.35 23.91 0.55
C TRP A 410 -13.53 23.39 1.74
N GLY A 411 -14.19 23.19 2.87
CA GLY A 411 -13.60 22.72 4.12
C GLY A 411 -14.29 23.28 5.35
N HIS A 412 -13.75 22.98 6.53
CA HIS A 412 -14.23 23.51 7.80
C HIS A 412 -13.83 24.98 7.91
N GLN A 413 -14.80 25.87 7.84
CA GLN A 413 -14.54 27.30 8.01
C GLN A 413 -14.06 27.59 9.44
N ILE A 414 -13.01 28.40 9.57
CA ILE A 414 -12.41 28.73 10.86
C ILE A 414 -13.44 29.41 11.76
N PRO A 415 -13.66 28.94 13.03
CA PRO A 415 -14.70 29.41 13.92
C PRO A 415 -14.26 30.67 14.69
N ALA A 416 -13.67 31.63 13.97
CA ALA A 416 -13.24 32.94 14.47
C ALA A 416 -14.01 34.05 13.77
N PHE A 417 -14.40 35.05 14.51
CA PHE A 417 -15.23 36.16 14.02
C PHE A 417 -14.56 37.48 14.33
N TYR A 418 -14.63 38.43 13.42
CA TYR A 418 -14.00 39.74 13.50
C TYR A 418 -15.07 40.83 13.44
N CYS A 419 -14.93 41.82 14.34
CA CYS A 419 -15.70 43.03 14.26
C CYS A 419 -14.96 44.03 13.39
N ASP A 420 -15.55 44.42 12.27
CA ASP A 420 -14.96 45.34 11.32
C ASP A 420 -14.95 46.81 11.85
N ASP A 421 -15.80 47.07 12.86
CA ASP A 421 -15.88 48.45 13.48
C ASP A 421 -14.85 48.67 14.58
N CYS A 422 -14.59 47.70 15.47
CA CYS A 422 -13.70 47.90 16.62
C CYS A 422 -12.51 46.96 16.68
N GLY A 423 -12.35 46.05 15.68
CA GLY A 423 -11.23 45.12 15.59
C GLY A 423 -11.24 43.98 16.58
N GLU A 424 -12.34 43.82 17.35
CA GLU A 424 -12.48 42.69 18.31
C GLU A 424 -12.57 41.37 17.58
N MET A 425 -11.98 40.32 18.16
CA MET A 425 -12.03 38.97 17.65
C MET A 425 -12.65 38.03 18.69
N VAL A 426 -13.58 37.19 18.26
CA VAL A 426 -14.22 36.17 19.08
C VAL A 426 -14.07 34.79 18.42
N VAL A 427 -13.72 33.80 19.21
CA VAL A 427 -13.69 32.39 18.79
C VAL A 427 -14.86 31.68 19.47
N THR A 428 -15.75 31.06 18.70
CA THR A 428 -16.96 30.43 19.23
C THR A 428 -17.46 29.24 18.40
N LYS A 429 -18.22 28.33 19.05
CA LYS A 429 -18.86 27.18 18.38
C LYS A 429 -20.06 27.60 17.52
N GLU A 430 -20.60 28.79 17.77
CA GLU A 430 -21.78 29.30 17.09
C GLU A 430 -21.45 29.59 15.60
N ASN A 431 -22.49 29.60 14.78
CA ASN A 431 -22.34 29.91 13.36
C ASN A 431 -22.36 31.42 13.06
N SER A 432 -22.62 32.23 14.08
CA SER A 432 -22.58 33.71 14.00
C SER A 432 -22.17 34.25 15.33
N ALA A 433 -21.61 35.47 15.36
CA ALA A 433 -21.23 36.13 16.58
C ALA A 433 -21.65 37.61 16.54
N VAL A 434 -21.92 38.13 17.74
CA VAL A 434 -22.15 39.58 18.00
C VAL A 434 -20.96 40.11 18.82
N CYS A 435 -20.44 41.22 18.42
CA CYS A 435 -19.29 41.83 19.10
C CYS A 435 -19.60 42.17 20.57
N PRO A 436 -18.84 41.61 21.51
CA PRO A 436 -19.09 41.87 22.93
C PRO A 436 -18.78 43.33 23.34
N LYS A 437 -18.01 44.08 22.53
CA LYS A 437 -17.65 45.47 22.81
C LYS A 437 -18.64 46.48 22.24
N CYS A 438 -19.12 46.27 21.03
CA CYS A 438 -19.94 47.27 20.34
C CYS A 438 -21.33 46.77 19.91
N GLY A 439 -21.66 45.49 20.16
CA GLY A 439 -22.99 44.92 19.87
C GLY A 439 -23.30 44.71 18.38
N LYS A 440 -22.32 44.89 17.47
CA LYS A 440 -22.54 44.73 16.05
C LYS A 440 -22.30 43.29 15.59
N PRO A 441 -22.95 42.85 14.48
CA PRO A 441 -22.67 41.55 13.86
C PRO A 441 -21.19 41.43 13.48
N MET A 442 -20.61 40.23 13.64
CA MET A 442 -19.20 39.97 13.32
C MET A 442 -19.10 39.15 12.06
N ARG A 443 -18.05 39.36 11.28
CA ARG A 443 -17.75 38.61 10.08
C ARG A 443 -16.87 37.41 10.43
N GLN A 444 -17.29 36.19 9.97
CA GLN A 444 -16.49 34.99 10.15
C GLN A 444 -15.20 35.05 9.32
N ASP A 445 -14.15 34.41 9.81
CA ASP A 445 -12.89 34.21 9.09
C ASP A 445 -13.18 33.55 7.72
N PRO A 446 -12.71 34.12 6.59
CA PRO A 446 -12.99 33.59 5.28
C PRO A 446 -12.27 32.24 4.99
N ASP A 447 -11.20 31.94 5.73
CA ASP A 447 -10.37 30.79 5.51
C ASP A 447 -11.00 29.51 6.06
N THR A 448 -10.57 28.38 5.55
CA THR A 448 -10.91 27.05 6.05
C THR A 448 -9.71 26.39 6.73
N LEU A 449 -9.98 25.38 7.54
CA LEU A 449 -8.93 24.57 8.16
C LEU A 449 -8.31 23.61 7.14
N ASP A 450 -7.03 23.31 7.32
CA ASP A 450 -6.34 22.20 6.67
C ASP A 450 -7.14 20.89 6.81
N THR A 451 -7.29 20.14 5.74
CA THR A 451 -8.00 18.85 5.76
C THR A 451 -7.45 17.89 6.82
N TRP A 452 -6.14 17.96 7.08
CA TRP A 452 -5.48 17.13 8.07
C TRP A 452 -5.88 17.49 9.52
N PHE A 453 -6.47 18.66 9.77
CA PHE A 453 -6.99 19.02 11.09
C PHE A 453 -8.18 18.17 11.49
N SER A 454 -9.14 17.95 10.59
CA SER A 454 -10.27 17.05 10.82
C SER A 454 -9.87 15.59 10.76
N SER A 455 -9.01 15.22 9.80
CA SER A 455 -8.51 13.84 9.64
C SER A 455 -7.73 13.35 10.86
N ALA A 456 -7.06 14.25 11.59
CA ALA A 456 -6.38 13.95 12.85
C ALA A 456 -7.30 13.49 13.99
N LEU A 457 -8.60 13.81 13.90
CA LEU A 457 -9.60 13.46 14.91
C LEU A 457 -10.32 12.14 14.60
N TRP A 458 -10.03 11.53 13.44
CA TRP A 458 -10.77 10.40 12.87
C TRP A 458 -11.01 9.24 13.84
N PRO A 459 -10.04 8.76 14.63
CA PRO A 459 -10.23 7.62 15.53
C PRO A 459 -11.30 7.83 16.61
N PHE A 460 -11.62 9.05 16.99
CA PHE A 460 -12.56 9.36 18.07
C PHE A 460 -13.73 10.25 17.64
N SER A 461 -13.55 11.16 16.69
CA SER A 461 -14.67 11.98 16.17
C SER A 461 -15.73 11.11 15.48
N THR A 462 -15.30 10.03 14.82
CA THR A 462 -16.19 9.08 14.15
C THR A 462 -17.04 8.26 15.12
N LEU A 463 -16.61 8.13 16.38
CA LEU A 463 -17.31 7.41 17.45
C LEU A 463 -18.16 8.32 18.34
N GLY A 464 -18.30 9.58 17.94
CA GLY A 464 -19.22 10.54 18.58
C GLY A 464 -18.58 11.57 19.51
N TRP A 465 -17.23 11.54 19.71
CA TRP A 465 -16.58 12.62 20.48
C TRP A 465 -16.91 14.01 19.87
N PRO A 466 -17.19 15.05 20.68
CA PRO A 466 -16.91 15.20 22.12
C PRO A 466 -17.96 14.60 23.08
N ASP A 467 -19.03 13.99 22.57
CA ASP A 467 -19.99 13.33 23.41
C ASP A 467 -19.40 12.01 23.96
N ASN A 468 -19.77 11.64 25.17
CA ASN A 468 -19.26 10.44 25.84
C ASN A 468 -20.16 9.23 25.50
N THR A 469 -20.11 8.78 24.23
CA THR A 469 -20.94 7.69 23.72
C THR A 469 -20.49 6.32 24.23
N GLU A 470 -21.38 5.34 24.20
CA GLU A 470 -21.02 3.93 24.52
C GLU A 470 -20.07 3.34 23.47
N GLU A 471 -20.27 3.68 22.20
CA GLU A 471 -19.37 3.29 21.10
C GLU A 471 -17.96 3.81 21.31
N LEU A 472 -17.80 5.09 21.69
CA LEU A 472 -16.48 5.68 21.96
C LEU A 472 -15.76 4.94 23.10
N LYS A 473 -16.48 4.60 24.18
CA LYS A 473 -15.90 3.87 25.31
C LYS A 473 -15.51 2.44 24.98
N TYR A 474 -16.20 1.82 24.04
CA TYR A 474 -16.01 0.42 23.72
C TYR A 474 -15.03 0.20 22.54
N PHE A 475 -15.12 1.00 21.50
CA PHE A 475 -14.34 0.83 20.27
C PHE A 475 -13.08 1.69 20.17
N TYR A 476 -12.89 2.68 21.05
CA TYR A 476 -11.64 3.44 21.15
C TYR A 476 -10.76 2.84 22.27
N PRO A 477 -9.44 2.72 22.06
CA PRO A 477 -8.66 3.05 20.86
C PRO A 477 -8.85 2.08 19.70
N THR A 478 -8.47 2.50 18.49
CA THR A 478 -8.33 1.63 17.32
C THR A 478 -7.26 0.58 17.61
N ASN A 479 -7.56 -0.71 17.43
CA ASN A 479 -6.58 -1.78 17.70
C ASN A 479 -5.45 -1.82 16.68
N THR A 480 -5.80 -1.68 15.41
CA THR A 480 -4.82 -1.65 14.33
C THR A 480 -5.17 -0.56 13.34
N LEU A 481 -4.25 0.38 13.12
CA LEU A 481 -4.31 1.30 12.00
C LEU A 481 -3.50 0.70 10.84
N VAL A 482 -4.07 0.62 9.65
CA VAL A 482 -3.37 0.17 8.44
C VAL A 482 -3.22 1.35 7.51
N THR A 483 -2.03 1.60 7.00
CA THR A 483 -1.79 2.74 6.10
C THR A 483 -0.46 2.60 5.34
N GLY A 484 -0.33 3.34 4.24
CA GLY A 484 0.93 3.47 3.50
C GLY A 484 1.98 4.28 4.28
N TYR A 485 3.25 3.99 4.01
CA TYR A 485 4.36 4.71 4.67
C TYR A 485 4.43 6.20 4.29
N ASP A 486 3.86 6.58 3.17
CA ASP A 486 3.90 7.94 2.62
C ASP A 486 3.03 8.95 3.39
N ILE A 487 2.08 8.47 4.21
CA ILE A 487 1.23 9.34 5.03
C ILE A 487 1.48 9.22 6.55
N ILE A 488 2.59 8.65 6.97
CA ILE A 488 2.94 8.56 8.41
C ILE A 488 2.95 9.95 9.04
N PHE A 489 3.62 10.92 8.43
CA PHE A 489 3.74 12.27 8.97
C PHE A 489 2.48 13.13 8.71
N PHE A 490 1.75 12.86 7.62
CA PHE A 490 0.51 13.58 7.34
C PHE A 490 -0.63 13.19 8.27
N TRP A 491 -0.78 11.89 8.51
CA TRP A 491 -1.95 11.36 9.19
C TRP A 491 -1.64 10.67 10.52
N VAL A 492 -0.73 9.70 10.55
CA VAL A 492 -0.43 8.94 11.78
C VAL A 492 0.07 9.86 12.90
N VAL A 493 1.07 10.71 12.63
CA VAL A 493 1.62 11.67 13.60
C VAL A 493 0.52 12.59 14.14
N ARG A 494 -0.34 13.10 13.25
CA ARG A 494 -1.42 14.02 13.64
C ARG A 494 -2.50 13.36 14.48
N MET A 495 -2.90 12.13 14.16
CA MET A 495 -3.80 11.36 15.00
C MET A 495 -3.20 11.04 16.38
N MET A 496 -1.91 10.71 16.43
CA MET A 496 -1.22 10.42 17.70
C MET A 496 -1.29 11.59 18.68
N PHE A 497 -0.86 12.78 18.28
CA PHE A 497 -0.91 13.91 19.20
C PHE A 497 -2.35 14.38 19.50
N SER A 498 -3.26 14.26 18.54
CA SER A 498 -4.67 14.64 18.75
C SER A 498 -5.37 13.67 19.70
N GLY A 499 -5.17 12.37 19.56
CA GLY A 499 -5.71 11.36 20.47
C GLY A 499 -5.18 11.55 21.90
N LEU A 500 -3.87 11.63 22.07
CA LEU A 500 -3.25 11.86 23.37
C LEU A 500 -3.75 13.15 24.04
N LYS A 501 -3.88 14.24 23.28
CA LYS A 501 -4.31 15.54 23.83
C LYS A 501 -5.80 15.59 24.17
N ASN A 502 -6.66 14.98 23.35
CA ASN A 502 -8.11 15.11 23.52
C ASN A 502 -8.73 13.95 24.30
N MET A 503 -8.20 12.73 24.12
CA MET A 503 -8.69 11.53 24.80
C MET A 503 -7.86 11.14 26.04
N GLY A 504 -6.62 11.64 26.15
CA GLY A 504 -5.67 11.24 27.21
C GLY A 504 -5.04 9.87 27.00
N GLU A 505 -5.29 9.24 25.84
CA GLU A 505 -4.85 7.90 25.51
C GLU A 505 -4.43 7.84 24.02
N VAL A 506 -3.55 6.88 23.66
CA VAL A 506 -3.14 6.66 22.27
C VAL A 506 -4.35 6.33 21.40
N PRO A 507 -4.41 6.82 20.15
CA PRO A 507 -5.55 6.53 19.28
C PRO A 507 -5.52 5.13 18.69
N PHE A 508 -4.39 4.42 18.74
CA PHE A 508 -4.23 3.05 18.25
C PHE A 508 -3.06 2.32 18.90
N ASP A 509 -3.21 0.98 19.02
CA ASP A 509 -2.20 0.12 19.64
C ASP A 509 -1.09 -0.23 18.64
N THR A 510 -1.46 -0.56 17.43
CA THR A 510 -0.54 -0.96 16.35
C THR A 510 -0.77 -0.16 15.08
N VAL A 511 0.32 0.27 14.45
CA VAL A 511 0.33 0.86 13.11
C VAL A 511 0.98 -0.11 12.15
N LEU A 512 0.16 -0.79 11.35
CA LEU A 512 0.61 -1.67 10.28
C LEU A 512 0.88 -0.83 9.03
N ILE A 513 2.13 -0.76 8.64
CA ILE A 513 2.56 -0.02 7.45
C ILE A 513 2.68 -0.95 6.26
N HIS A 514 2.04 -0.61 5.17
CA HIS A 514 2.25 -1.26 3.88
C HIS A 514 3.05 -0.38 2.91
N GLY A 515 3.62 -1.01 1.88
CA GLY A 515 4.31 -0.31 0.80
C GLY A 515 3.35 0.14 -0.30
N LEU A 516 3.90 0.74 -1.35
CA LEU A 516 3.15 1.19 -2.51
C LEU A 516 2.99 0.06 -3.54
N VAL A 517 1.89 0.09 -4.28
CA VAL A 517 1.73 -0.77 -5.45
C VAL A 517 2.35 -0.08 -6.66
N ARG A 518 3.31 -0.74 -7.29
CA ARG A 518 4.05 -0.29 -8.46
C ARG A 518 3.61 -1.06 -9.71
N ASP A 519 3.86 -0.50 -10.88
CA ASP A 519 3.63 -1.22 -12.13
C ASP A 519 4.64 -2.39 -12.31
N GLU A 520 4.50 -3.17 -13.38
CA GLU A 520 5.39 -4.30 -13.67
C GLU A 520 6.85 -3.93 -13.79
N GLN A 521 7.15 -2.69 -14.23
CA GLN A 521 8.50 -2.16 -14.34
C GLN A 521 9.05 -1.60 -13.02
N GLY A 522 8.23 -1.60 -11.96
CA GLY A 522 8.60 -1.08 -10.65
C GLY A 522 8.47 0.44 -10.50
N ARG A 523 7.79 1.12 -11.42
CA ARG A 523 7.55 2.57 -11.37
C ARG A 523 6.32 2.87 -10.52
N LYS A 524 6.32 4.00 -9.83
CA LYS A 524 5.13 4.51 -9.12
C LYS A 524 3.99 4.73 -10.11
N MET A 525 2.82 4.22 -9.81
CA MET A 525 1.62 4.47 -10.61
C MET A 525 1.19 5.92 -10.46
N SER A 526 0.97 6.60 -11.58
CA SER A 526 0.49 7.98 -11.60
C SER A 526 -0.38 8.26 -12.80
N LYS A 527 -1.27 9.25 -12.68
CA LYS A 527 -2.12 9.70 -13.79
C LYS A 527 -1.30 10.30 -14.94
N SER A 528 -0.19 10.96 -14.62
CA SER A 528 0.71 11.57 -15.60
C SER A 528 1.45 10.55 -16.47
N LEU A 529 1.79 9.39 -15.90
CA LEU A 529 2.43 8.29 -16.63
C LEU A 529 1.42 7.40 -17.35
N GLY A 530 0.11 7.53 -17.06
CA GLY A 530 -0.92 6.70 -17.67
C GLY A 530 -0.83 5.20 -17.31
N ASN A 531 -0.05 4.85 -16.29
CA ASN A 531 0.20 3.47 -15.84
C ASN A 531 -0.69 3.06 -14.65
N GLY A 532 -1.69 3.87 -14.31
CA GLY A 532 -2.65 3.55 -13.25
C GLY A 532 -3.58 2.41 -13.66
N ILE A 533 -3.76 1.44 -12.78
CA ILE A 533 -4.64 0.28 -12.97
C ILE A 533 -5.90 0.49 -12.15
N ASP A 534 -7.04 0.37 -12.80
CA ASP A 534 -8.36 0.45 -12.16
C ASP A 534 -8.71 -0.91 -11.53
N PRO A 535 -8.86 -0.99 -10.20
CA PRO A 535 -9.21 -2.23 -9.51
C PRO A 535 -10.52 -2.86 -10.01
N LEU A 536 -11.50 -2.03 -10.37
CA LEU A 536 -12.80 -2.55 -10.87
C LEU A 536 -12.66 -3.31 -12.18
N LYS A 537 -11.79 -2.86 -13.09
CA LYS A 537 -11.53 -3.59 -14.34
C LYS A 537 -10.91 -4.96 -14.07
N VAL A 538 -10.00 -5.02 -13.09
CA VAL A 538 -9.38 -6.29 -12.68
C VAL A 538 -10.42 -7.22 -12.04
N ILE A 539 -11.30 -6.68 -11.19
CA ILE A 539 -12.41 -7.44 -10.59
C ILE A 539 -13.36 -7.94 -11.68
N ASP A 540 -13.71 -7.11 -12.65
CA ASP A 540 -14.56 -7.50 -13.75
C ASP A 540 -13.98 -8.62 -14.62
N GLU A 541 -12.66 -8.67 -14.79
CA GLU A 541 -12.00 -9.70 -15.62
C GLU A 541 -11.72 -10.99 -14.84
N PHE A 542 -11.26 -10.88 -13.59
CA PHE A 542 -10.72 -12.00 -12.82
C PHE A 542 -11.52 -12.37 -11.58
N GLY A 543 -12.41 -11.51 -11.09
CA GLY A 543 -13.10 -11.62 -9.81
C GLY A 543 -12.38 -10.91 -8.66
N ALA A 544 -13.16 -10.51 -7.64
CA ALA A 544 -12.63 -9.82 -6.47
C ALA A 544 -11.64 -10.69 -5.67
N ASP A 545 -11.93 -11.98 -5.48
CA ASP A 545 -11.09 -12.90 -4.75
C ASP A 545 -9.70 -13.06 -5.37
N ALA A 546 -9.60 -13.08 -6.71
CA ALA A 546 -8.33 -13.18 -7.41
C ALA A 546 -7.45 -11.94 -7.17
N LEU A 547 -8.05 -10.75 -7.21
CA LEU A 547 -7.35 -9.51 -6.91
C LEU A 547 -6.90 -9.47 -5.44
N ARG A 548 -7.78 -9.76 -4.51
CA ARG A 548 -7.50 -9.77 -3.06
C ARG A 548 -6.37 -10.74 -2.72
N PHE A 549 -6.43 -11.95 -3.25
CA PHE A 549 -5.42 -12.97 -2.98
C PHE A 549 -4.05 -12.57 -3.56
N MET A 550 -4.01 -11.99 -4.77
CA MET A 550 -2.79 -11.48 -5.35
C MET A 550 -2.18 -10.34 -4.51
N LEU A 551 -3.03 -9.42 -4.00
CA LEU A 551 -2.58 -8.31 -3.15
C LEU A 551 -2.09 -8.78 -1.76
N ALA A 552 -2.65 -9.86 -1.24
CA ALA A 552 -2.22 -10.46 0.03
C ALA A 552 -0.93 -11.28 -0.14
N THR A 553 -0.86 -12.10 -1.23
CA THR A 553 0.27 -13.01 -1.48
C THR A 553 1.52 -12.22 -1.84
N GLY A 554 2.62 -12.51 -1.13
CA GLY A 554 3.90 -11.81 -1.34
C GLY A 554 3.93 -10.40 -0.74
N ASN A 555 2.88 -10.00 -0.01
CA ASN A 555 2.90 -8.78 0.79
C ASN A 555 3.79 -9.00 2.02
N ALA A 556 4.78 -8.12 2.18
CA ALA A 556 5.58 -8.02 3.39
C ALA A 556 5.41 -6.61 3.97
N PRO A 557 5.18 -6.47 5.27
CA PRO A 557 4.96 -5.17 5.89
C PRO A 557 6.00 -4.13 5.50
N GLY A 558 5.55 -2.97 5.04
CA GLY A 558 6.38 -1.83 4.66
C GLY A 558 7.16 -1.95 3.35
N ASN A 559 7.00 -3.02 2.59
CA ASN A 559 7.67 -3.19 1.31
C ASN A 559 6.71 -2.89 0.15
N ASP A 560 7.25 -2.23 -0.90
CA ASP A 560 6.52 -2.03 -2.14
C ASP A 560 6.26 -3.37 -2.84
N MET A 561 5.12 -3.48 -3.51
CA MET A 561 4.79 -4.63 -4.32
C MET A 561 4.60 -4.26 -5.79
N ARG A 562 4.89 -5.20 -6.69
CA ARG A 562 4.64 -5.04 -8.12
C ARG A 562 3.34 -5.74 -8.52
N TYR A 563 2.46 -4.99 -9.13
CA TYR A 563 1.28 -5.54 -9.78
C TYR A 563 1.68 -6.27 -11.07
N SER A 564 1.02 -7.39 -11.35
CA SER A 564 1.14 -8.12 -12.60
C SER A 564 -0.16 -8.87 -12.88
N ASP A 565 -0.66 -8.80 -14.13
CA ASP A 565 -1.83 -9.57 -14.57
C ASP A 565 -1.59 -11.07 -14.45
N ASP A 566 -0.36 -11.55 -14.66
CA ASP A 566 -0.04 -12.97 -14.54
C ASP A 566 -0.18 -13.48 -13.10
N LYS A 567 0.11 -12.64 -12.11
CA LYS A 567 -0.13 -12.97 -10.70
C LYS A 567 -1.62 -13.05 -10.37
N VAL A 568 -2.44 -12.15 -10.94
CA VAL A 568 -3.90 -12.20 -10.78
C VAL A 568 -4.47 -13.45 -11.45
N LYS A 569 -3.98 -13.80 -12.65
CA LYS A 569 -4.34 -15.06 -13.34
C LYS A 569 -3.97 -16.29 -12.51
N ALA A 570 -2.79 -16.29 -11.89
CA ALA A 570 -2.39 -17.38 -10.99
C ALA A 570 -3.34 -17.53 -9.81
N ALA A 571 -3.75 -16.41 -9.18
CA ALA A 571 -4.73 -16.40 -8.10
C ALA A 571 -6.11 -16.90 -8.58
N ARG A 572 -6.55 -16.53 -9.77
CA ARG A 572 -7.78 -17.07 -10.37
C ARG A 572 -7.68 -18.57 -10.65
N ASN A 573 -6.53 -19.04 -11.11
CA ASN A 573 -6.29 -20.46 -11.32
C ASN A 573 -6.35 -21.24 -10.01
N PHE A 574 -5.86 -20.66 -8.93
CA PHE A 574 -6.00 -21.24 -7.58
C PHE A 574 -7.48 -21.34 -7.18
N ALA A 575 -8.25 -20.26 -7.35
CA ALA A 575 -9.69 -20.30 -7.10
C ALA A 575 -10.39 -21.39 -7.94
N ASN A 576 -10.04 -21.51 -9.20
CA ASN A 576 -10.60 -22.52 -10.10
C ASN A 576 -10.22 -23.96 -9.68
N LYS A 577 -8.99 -24.18 -9.16
CA LYS A 577 -8.57 -25.47 -8.61
C LYS A 577 -9.38 -25.82 -7.37
N LEU A 578 -9.54 -24.88 -6.44
CA LEU A 578 -10.38 -25.04 -5.25
C LEU A 578 -11.84 -25.37 -5.62
N TRP A 579 -12.40 -24.64 -6.59
CA TRP A 579 -13.74 -24.88 -7.10
C TRP A 579 -13.93 -26.29 -7.62
N ASN A 580 -13.00 -26.75 -8.47
CA ASN A 580 -13.06 -28.09 -9.05
C ASN A 580 -12.88 -29.20 -8.00
N ALA A 581 -11.99 -28.99 -7.02
CA ALA A 581 -11.81 -29.91 -5.91
C ALA A 581 -13.08 -30.02 -5.06
N SER A 582 -13.68 -28.87 -4.71
CA SER A 582 -14.94 -28.83 -3.96
C SER A 582 -16.07 -29.50 -4.72
N ARG A 583 -16.16 -29.25 -6.02
CA ARG A 583 -17.14 -29.90 -6.89
C ARG A 583 -16.96 -31.41 -6.93
N PHE A 584 -15.72 -31.91 -7.07
CA PHE A 584 -15.42 -33.35 -7.02
C PHE A 584 -15.89 -33.96 -5.71
N ILE A 585 -15.61 -33.32 -4.58
CA ILE A 585 -16.03 -33.85 -3.27
C ILE A 585 -17.54 -33.90 -3.20
N MET A 586 -18.25 -32.82 -3.51
CA MET A 586 -19.72 -32.75 -3.42
C MET A 586 -20.41 -33.76 -4.33
N MET A 587 -19.88 -34.03 -5.53
CA MET A 587 -20.39 -35.04 -6.45
C MET A 587 -20.21 -36.47 -5.92
N ASN A 588 -19.31 -36.69 -4.99
CA ASN A 588 -19.06 -37.98 -4.35
C ASN A 588 -19.74 -38.13 -2.97
N LEU A 589 -20.55 -37.12 -2.56
CA LEU A 589 -21.39 -37.22 -1.36
C LEU A 589 -22.78 -37.74 -1.74
N PRO A 590 -23.43 -38.61 -0.93
CA PRO A 590 -24.81 -39.01 -1.13
C PRO A 590 -25.76 -37.79 -0.95
N GLU A 591 -26.94 -37.86 -1.57
CA GLU A 591 -27.94 -36.78 -1.48
C GLU A 591 -28.41 -36.49 -0.06
N ASP A 592 -28.39 -37.48 0.80
CA ASP A 592 -28.77 -37.44 2.21
C ASP A 592 -27.57 -37.36 3.16
N PHE A 593 -26.38 -36.96 2.67
CA PHE A 593 -25.18 -36.84 3.47
C PHE A 593 -25.42 -35.91 4.67
N GLN A 594 -25.16 -36.43 5.87
CA GLN A 594 -25.17 -35.69 7.12
C GLN A 594 -23.75 -35.55 7.66
N TYR A 595 -23.36 -34.36 7.98
CA TYR A 595 -22.05 -34.09 8.55
C TYR A 595 -22.09 -34.27 10.07
N HIS A 596 -21.40 -35.27 10.59
CA HIS A 596 -21.31 -35.55 12.03
C HIS A 596 -19.97 -35.22 12.68
N GLY A 597 -19.11 -34.49 11.98
CA GLY A 597 -17.76 -34.18 12.44
C GLY A 597 -16.74 -35.22 11.97
N LEU A 598 -15.57 -35.21 12.61
CA LEU A 598 -14.47 -36.13 12.31
C LEU A 598 -14.75 -37.50 12.94
N PRO A 599 -14.63 -38.63 12.19
CA PRO A 599 -14.73 -39.96 12.74
C PRO A 599 -13.69 -40.24 13.83
N GLU A 600 -14.04 -41.05 14.84
CA GLU A 600 -13.09 -41.41 15.90
C GLU A 600 -12.01 -42.39 15.39
N ASP A 601 -12.40 -43.31 14.48
CA ASP A 601 -11.52 -44.32 13.90
C ASP A 601 -10.96 -43.81 12.56
N LEU A 602 -9.78 -43.20 12.58
CA LEU A 602 -9.10 -42.62 11.44
C LEU A 602 -8.05 -43.58 10.87
N GLU A 603 -7.98 -43.67 9.54
CA GLU A 603 -6.88 -44.36 8.85
C GLU A 603 -5.59 -43.52 8.95
N LEU A 604 -4.43 -44.08 8.62
CA LEU A 604 -3.14 -43.43 8.74
C LEU A 604 -3.06 -42.15 7.87
N GLU A 605 -3.54 -42.19 6.64
CA GLU A 605 -3.63 -41.04 5.75
C GLU A 605 -4.63 -39.98 6.24
N ASP A 606 -5.66 -40.38 6.98
CA ASP A 606 -6.62 -39.46 7.59
C ASP A 606 -5.95 -38.70 8.77
N ARG A 607 -5.23 -39.41 9.65
CA ARG A 607 -4.45 -38.79 10.73
C ARG A 607 -3.39 -37.84 10.18
N TRP A 608 -2.76 -38.23 9.07
CA TRP A 608 -1.79 -37.39 8.38
C TRP A 608 -2.39 -36.05 7.92
N ILE A 609 -3.50 -36.07 7.16
CA ILE A 609 -4.10 -34.83 6.66
C ILE A 609 -4.68 -33.98 7.77
N VAL A 610 -5.27 -34.57 8.81
CA VAL A 610 -5.81 -33.85 9.97
C VAL A 610 -4.67 -33.17 10.75
N SER A 611 -3.55 -33.84 11.00
CA SER A 611 -2.37 -33.26 11.64
C SER A 611 -1.75 -32.16 10.80
N LYS A 612 -1.68 -32.31 9.46
CA LYS A 612 -1.21 -31.27 8.54
C LYS A 612 -2.08 -30.04 8.60
N PHE A 613 -3.40 -30.20 8.56
CA PHE A 613 -4.34 -29.10 8.67
C PHE A 613 -4.20 -28.38 10.03
N ASN A 614 -4.08 -29.14 11.11
CA ASN A 614 -3.92 -28.62 12.46
C ASN A 614 -2.63 -27.77 12.60
N ALA A 615 -1.52 -28.24 12.02
CA ALA A 615 -0.26 -27.50 11.98
C ALA A 615 -0.38 -26.19 11.16
N VAL A 616 -1.04 -26.27 9.99
CA VAL A 616 -1.26 -25.09 9.15
C VAL A 616 -2.17 -24.08 9.85
N ALA A 617 -3.22 -24.50 10.53
CA ALA A 617 -4.09 -23.61 11.30
C ALA A 617 -3.30 -22.84 12.37
N LYS A 618 -2.36 -23.53 13.06
CA LYS A 618 -1.44 -22.88 14.00
C LYS A 618 -0.55 -21.86 13.32
N GLU A 619 0.17 -22.24 12.27
CA GLU A 619 1.11 -21.38 11.55
C GLU A 619 0.41 -20.14 10.98
N VAL A 620 -0.77 -20.31 10.41
CA VAL A 620 -1.57 -19.21 9.86
C VAL A 620 -1.97 -18.22 10.97
N GLY A 621 -2.47 -18.71 12.10
CA GLY A 621 -2.83 -17.87 13.24
C GLY A 621 -1.62 -17.09 13.78
N GLU A 622 -0.48 -17.74 13.97
CA GLU A 622 0.76 -17.12 14.45
C GLU A 622 1.31 -16.05 13.48
N ASN A 623 1.17 -16.26 12.16
CA ASN A 623 1.58 -15.28 11.17
C ASN A 623 0.62 -14.08 11.09
N LEU A 624 -0.69 -14.30 11.21
CA LEU A 624 -1.66 -13.22 11.29
C LEU A 624 -1.46 -12.36 12.55
N ASP A 625 -1.15 -12.96 13.69
CA ASP A 625 -0.82 -12.22 14.93
C ASP A 625 0.45 -11.35 14.79
N LYS A 626 1.38 -11.75 13.91
CA LYS A 626 2.59 -10.98 13.56
C LYS A 626 2.38 -10.02 12.38
N PHE A 627 1.18 -9.94 11.82
CA PHE A 627 0.86 -9.20 10.60
C PHE A 627 1.62 -9.68 9.35
N GLU A 628 2.14 -10.91 9.35
CA GLU A 628 2.79 -11.56 8.20
C GLU A 628 1.73 -12.17 7.26
N ILE A 629 0.85 -11.30 6.75
CA ILE A 629 -0.34 -11.70 5.96
C ILE A 629 0.05 -12.49 4.71
N GLY A 630 1.15 -12.08 4.05
CA GLY A 630 1.65 -12.77 2.86
C GLY A 630 2.15 -14.18 3.17
N VAL A 631 2.77 -14.39 4.33
CA VAL A 631 3.22 -15.73 4.77
C VAL A 631 2.02 -16.60 5.09
N ALA A 632 1.03 -16.05 5.82
CA ALA A 632 -0.20 -16.76 6.13
C ALA A 632 -0.93 -17.24 4.85
N SER A 633 -1.06 -16.36 3.84
CA SER A 633 -1.69 -16.71 2.56
C SER A 633 -0.94 -17.81 1.80
N ALA A 634 0.41 -17.79 1.83
CA ALA A 634 1.23 -18.83 1.20
C ALA A 634 1.06 -20.18 1.87
N LYS A 635 1.01 -20.23 3.21
CA LYS A 635 0.75 -21.48 3.97
C LYS A 635 -0.61 -22.08 3.63
N ILE A 636 -1.64 -21.26 3.49
CA ILE A 636 -2.98 -21.71 3.09
C ILE A 636 -2.95 -22.24 1.65
N TYR A 637 -2.29 -21.52 0.75
CA TYR A 637 -2.14 -21.95 -0.65
C TYR A 637 -1.46 -23.30 -0.77
N ASP A 638 -0.29 -23.46 -0.14
CA ASP A 638 0.50 -24.70 -0.18
C ASP A 638 -0.30 -25.88 0.38
N PHE A 639 -1.02 -25.68 1.48
CA PHE A 639 -1.86 -26.73 2.05
C PHE A 639 -2.99 -27.14 1.09
N ILE A 640 -3.73 -26.16 0.55
CA ILE A 640 -4.86 -26.45 -0.34
C ILE A 640 -4.39 -27.06 -1.65
N TRP A 641 -3.37 -26.48 -2.27
CA TRP A 641 -2.91 -26.89 -3.60
C TRP A 641 -2.10 -28.18 -3.54
N ASP A 642 -1.00 -28.16 -2.76
CA ASP A 642 0.01 -29.23 -2.80
C ASP A 642 -0.30 -30.41 -1.88
N VAL A 643 -1.04 -30.18 -0.77
CA VAL A 643 -1.31 -31.24 0.19
C VAL A 643 -2.72 -31.82 0.00
N TYR A 644 -3.74 -30.96 0.06
CA TYR A 644 -5.12 -31.43 0.00
C TYR A 644 -5.53 -31.87 -1.42
N CYS A 645 -5.36 -31.01 -2.42
CA CYS A 645 -5.78 -31.30 -3.79
C CYS A 645 -4.90 -32.33 -4.49
N ASP A 646 -3.57 -32.22 -4.38
CA ASP A 646 -2.66 -33.09 -5.14
C ASP A 646 -2.43 -34.46 -4.47
N TRP A 647 -2.65 -34.54 -3.16
CA TRP A 647 -2.45 -35.80 -2.44
C TRP A 647 -3.72 -36.34 -1.81
N TYR A 648 -4.31 -35.64 -0.83
CA TYR A 648 -5.33 -36.27 -0.01
C TYR A 648 -6.57 -36.66 -0.82
N ILE A 649 -7.06 -35.84 -1.71
CA ILE A 649 -8.18 -36.19 -2.60
C ILE A 649 -7.85 -37.46 -3.41
N GLU A 650 -6.63 -37.57 -3.92
CA GLU A 650 -6.22 -38.74 -4.69
C GLU A 650 -6.10 -40.01 -3.83
N LEU A 651 -5.65 -39.84 -2.58
CA LEU A 651 -5.55 -40.97 -1.61
C LEU A 651 -6.92 -41.49 -1.21
N THR A 652 -7.97 -40.69 -1.21
CA THR A 652 -9.33 -41.12 -0.85
C THR A 652 -10.04 -41.90 -1.97
N LYS A 653 -9.63 -41.71 -3.22
CA LYS A 653 -10.32 -42.33 -4.37
C LYS A 653 -10.46 -43.86 -4.30
N PRO A 654 -9.46 -44.65 -3.86
CA PRO A 654 -9.64 -46.07 -3.69
C PRO A 654 -10.76 -46.44 -2.70
N ARG A 655 -10.88 -45.74 -1.58
CA ARG A 655 -11.93 -45.96 -0.58
C ARG A 655 -13.31 -45.57 -1.09
N ILE A 656 -13.38 -44.43 -1.80
CA ILE A 656 -14.63 -43.98 -2.43
C ILE A 656 -15.11 -45.01 -3.46
N GLN A 657 -14.21 -45.60 -4.25
CA GLN A 657 -14.53 -46.66 -5.22
C GLN A 657 -14.94 -47.96 -4.58
N ALA A 658 -14.41 -48.30 -3.41
CA ALA A 658 -14.76 -49.50 -2.67
C ALA A 658 -16.18 -49.47 -2.08
N GLY A 659 -16.70 -48.27 -1.79
CA GLY A 659 -18.02 -48.08 -1.18
C GLY A 659 -18.08 -48.46 0.31
N GLY A 660 -19.29 -48.44 0.88
CA GLY A 660 -19.55 -48.84 2.27
C GLY A 660 -18.86 -47.97 3.32
N ALA A 661 -18.56 -48.49 4.48
CA ALA A 661 -17.99 -47.76 5.62
C ALA A 661 -16.67 -47.08 5.31
N ALA A 662 -15.84 -47.66 4.43
CA ALA A 662 -14.57 -46.98 4.02
C ALA A 662 -14.80 -45.69 3.21
N MET A 663 -15.82 -45.71 2.34
CA MET A 663 -16.24 -44.52 1.59
C MET A 663 -16.82 -43.47 2.53
N GLU A 664 -17.73 -43.83 3.44
CA GLU A 664 -18.37 -42.93 4.38
C GLU A 664 -17.33 -42.22 5.28
N LYS A 665 -16.34 -42.97 5.78
CA LYS A 665 -15.23 -42.42 6.55
C LYS A 665 -14.39 -41.43 5.72
N ALA A 666 -14.01 -41.78 4.49
CA ALA A 666 -13.26 -40.90 3.61
C ALA A 666 -14.03 -39.62 3.28
N GLN A 667 -15.33 -39.72 3.03
CA GLN A 667 -16.22 -38.58 2.80
C GLN A 667 -16.27 -37.61 4.02
N ALA A 668 -16.40 -38.18 5.22
CA ALA A 668 -16.45 -37.40 6.46
C ALA A 668 -15.14 -36.60 6.67
N VAL A 669 -13.98 -37.23 6.47
CA VAL A 669 -12.68 -36.56 6.62
C VAL A 669 -12.47 -35.49 5.51
N LEU A 670 -12.80 -35.81 4.25
CA LEU A 670 -12.75 -34.85 3.15
C LEU A 670 -13.58 -33.60 3.47
N VAL A 671 -14.80 -33.76 3.95
CA VAL A 671 -15.69 -32.65 4.32
C VAL A 671 -15.15 -31.87 5.51
N TRP A 672 -14.63 -32.57 6.54
CA TRP A 672 -14.04 -31.94 7.73
C TRP A 672 -12.87 -31.01 7.34
N VAL A 673 -11.91 -31.53 6.56
CA VAL A 673 -10.77 -30.73 6.10
C VAL A 673 -11.22 -29.59 5.20
N MET A 674 -12.16 -29.84 4.28
CA MET A 674 -12.71 -28.83 3.39
C MET A 674 -13.36 -27.69 4.16
N ARG A 675 -14.19 -27.98 5.16
CA ARG A 675 -14.79 -26.95 6.04
C ARG A 675 -13.72 -26.13 6.75
N GLY A 676 -12.67 -26.78 7.24
CA GLY A 676 -11.54 -26.12 7.91
C GLY A 676 -10.76 -25.20 6.97
N MET A 677 -10.36 -25.69 5.79
CA MET A 677 -9.57 -24.90 4.84
C MET A 677 -10.36 -23.74 4.24
N LEU A 678 -11.69 -23.89 4.02
CA LEU A 678 -12.54 -22.78 3.59
C LEU A 678 -12.58 -21.67 4.64
N LYS A 679 -12.65 -22.02 5.93
CA LYS A 679 -12.59 -21.06 7.03
C LYS A 679 -11.23 -20.34 7.11
N LEU A 680 -10.11 -21.07 6.94
CA LEU A 680 -8.77 -20.46 6.90
C LEU A 680 -8.62 -19.47 5.74
N LEU A 681 -9.15 -19.81 4.57
CA LEU A 681 -9.04 -19.03 3.34
C LEU A 681 -10.03 -17.85 3.30
N HIS A 682 -11.16 -17.93 4.03
CA HIS A 682 -12.25 -16.94 3.94
C HIS A 682 -11.81 -15.48 4.09
N PRO A 683 -10.93 -15.09 5.02
CA PRO A 683 -10.45 -13.70 5.09
C PRO A 683 -9.79 -13.21 3.80
N PHE A 684 -9.14 -14.07 3.06
CA PHE A 684 -8.38 -13.76 1.85
C PHE A 684 -9.23 -13.80 0.58
N MET A 685 -10.08 -14.83 0.45
CA MET A 685 -10.95 -15.08 -0.71
C MET A 685 -12.39 -15.32 -0.25
N PRO A 686 -13.07 -14.25 0.20
CA PRO A 686 -14.34 -14.39 0.92
C PRO A 686 -15.49 -14.90 0.04
N TYR A 687 -15.53 -14.55 -1.24
CA TYR A 687 -16.66 -14.87 -2.10
C TYR A 687 -16.72 -16.34 -2.49
N ILE A 688 -15.62 -16.89 -2.99
CA ILE A 688 -15.57 -18.31 -3.38
C ILE A 688 -15.77 -19.23 -2.18
N THR A 689 -15.20 -18.86 -1.03
CA THR A 689 -15.34 -19.65 0.19
C THR A 689 -16.77 -19.63 0.73
N GLU A 690 -17.44 -18.50 0.67
CA GLU A 690 -18.85 -18.39 1.03
C GLU A 690 -19.74 -19.18 0.07
N GLU A 691 -19.53 -19.06 -1.25
CA GLU A 691 -20.32 -19.79 -2.25
C GLU A 691 -20.23 -21.30 -2.06
N ILE A 692 -19.01 -21.81 -1.89
CA ILE A 692 -18.78 -23.23 -1.64
C ILE A 692 -19.42 -23.64 -0.30
N TRP A 693 -19.30 -22.80 0.74
CA TRP A 693 -19.86 -23.05 2.06
C TRP A 693 -21.38 -23.13 2.03
N GLN A 694 -22.06 -22.22 1.34
CA GLN A 694 -23.50 -22.20 1.21
C GLN A 694 -24.03 -23.50 0.56
N VAL A 695 -23.34 -24.00 -0.48
CA VAL A 695 -23.71 -25.25 -1.13
C VAL A 695 -23.42 -26.45 -0.22
N LEU A 696 -22.28 -26.45 0.47
CA LEU A 696 -21.88 -27.55 1.36
C LEU A 696 -22.77 -27.70 2.59
N THR A 697 -23.31 -26.59 3.11
CA THR A 697 -24.13 -26.53 4.32
C THR A 697 -25.62 -26.39 4.02
N ASP A 698 -26.02 -26.41 2.76
CA ASP A 698 -27.41 -26.20 2.30
C ASP A 698 -28.02 -24.88 2.82
N GLY A 699 -27.14 -23.84 2.97
CA GLY A 699 -27.52 -22.50 3.44
C GLY A 699 -27.78 -22.39 4.95
N GLU A 700 -27.40 -23.38 5.76
CA GLU A 700 -27.65 -23.39 7.20
C GLU A 700 -26.92 -22.27 7.95
N SER A 701 -25.72 -21.87 7.47
CA SER A 701 -24.94 -20.79 8.07
C SER A 701 -24.11 -20.05 7.03
N MET A 702 -23.65 -18.86 7.39
CA MET A 702 -22.67 -18.09 6.61
C MET A 702 -21.27 -18.30 7.18
N ILE A 703 -20.29 -18.54 6.32
CA ILE A 703 -18.90 -18.77 6.77
C ILE A 703 -18.31 -17.57 7.51
N ILE A 704 -18.72 -16.35 7.18
CA ILE A 704 -18.26 -15.11 7.81
C ILE A 704 -18.49 -15.03 9.32
N VAL A 705 -19.46 -15.77 9.86
CA VAL A 705 -19.78 -15.83 11.29
C VAL A 705 -19.33 -17.13 11.95
N GLU A 706 -18.72 -18.02 11.21
CA GLU A 706 -18.17 -19.27 11.74
C GLU A 706 -16.88 -19.03 12.51
N SER A 707 -16.55 -19.96 13.43
CA SER A 707 -15.31 -19.89 14.19
C SER A 707 -14.08 -20.16 13.31
N TYR A 708 -13.07 -19.29 13.41
CA TYR A 708 -11.78 -19.48 12.73
C TYR A 708 -11.05 -20.70 13.29
N PRO A 709 -10.45 -21.55 12.45
CA PRO A 709 -9.71 -22.71 12.92
C PRO A 709 -8.51 -22.32 13.76
N VAL A 710 -8.35 -23.00 14.87
CA VAL A 710 -7.21 -22.88 15.79
C VAL A 710 -6.57 -24.26 15.99
N TYR A 711 -5.30 -24.25 16.40
CA TYR A 711 -4.61 -25.48 16.78
C TYR A 711 -5.30 -26.16 17.96
N ASP A 712 -5.46 -27.49 17.86
CA ASP A 712 -5.98 -28.33 18.93
C ASP A 712 -5.08 -29.57 19.08
N ALA A 713 -4.46 -29.72 20.22
CA ALA A 713 -3.49 -30.80 20.48
C ALA A 713 -4.07 -32.22 20.26
N LYS A 714 -5.40 -32.39 20.33
CA LYS A 714 -6.04 -33.70 20.07
C LYS A 714 -5.90 -34.18 18.62
N TYR A 715 -5.59 -33.29 17.69
CA TYR A 715 -5.37 -33.57 16.28
C TYR A 715 -3.89 -33.71 15.89
N ASP A 716 -2.99 -33.72 16.88
CA ASP A 716 -1.56 -33.91 16.66
C ASP A 716 -1.19 -35.40 16.86
N PHE A 717 -1.42 -36.18 15.81
CA PHE A 717 -1.20 -37.63 15.86
C PHE A 717 0.28 -37.95 15.67
N ALA A 718 0.87 -38.63 16.66
CA ALA A 718 2.30 -38.96 16.67
C ALA A 718 2.73 -39.85 15.50
N ASP A 719 1.84 -40.69 14.99
CA ASP A 719 2.11 -41.60 13.86
C ASP A 719 1.83 -40.97 12.49
N ALA A 720 1.25 -39.78 12.43
CA ALA A 720 1.00 -39.07 11.17
C ALA A 720 2.30 -38.86 10.35
N VAL A 721 3.43 -38.69 11.00
CA VAL A 721 4.75 -38.53 10.37
C VAL A 721 5.16 -39.78 9.55
N GLN A 722 4.64 -40.95 9.90
CA GLN A 722 4.92 -42.19 9.14
C GLN A 722 4.38 -42.13 7.72
N PHE A 723 3.25 -41.47 7.51
CA PHE A 723 2.66 -41.34 6.19
C PHE A 723 3.48 -40.40 5.25
N GLU A 724 4.27 -39.45 5.80
CA GLU A 724 5.21 -38.66 5.01
C GLU A 724 6.23 -39.53 4.29
N LYS A 725 6.73 -40.60 4.95
CA LYS A 725 7.64 -41.57 4.33
C LYS A 725 7.01 -42.23 3.10
N VAL A 726 5.72 -42.53 3.14
CA VAL A 726 4.97 -43.09 2.01
C VAL A 726 4.84 -42.07 0.88
N ILE A 727 4.51 -40.81 1.21
CA ILE A 727 4.45 -39.69 0.25
C ILE A 727 5.81 -39.51 -0.45
N ASP A 728 6.91 -39.49 0.31
CA ASP A 728 8.25 -39.31 -0.21
C ASP A 728 8.69 -40.49 -1.12
N ALA A 729 8.35 -41.69 -0.74
CA ALA A 729 8.60 -42.89 -1.58
C ALA A 729 7.84 -42.80 -2.93
N ILE A 730 6.54 -42.43 -2.90
CA ILE A 730 5.74 -42.22 -4.11
C ILE A 730 6.32 -41.09 -4.97
N ARG A 731 6.72 -39.98 -4.35
CA ARG A 731 7.35 -38.83 -5.03
C ARG A 731 8.67 -39.24 -5.69
N ALA A 732 9.52 -40.00 -4.98
CA ALA A 732 10.77 -40.53 -5.52
C ALA A 732 10.57 -41.40 -6.76
N ILE A 733 9.57 -42.31 -6.75
CA ILE A 733 9.19 -43.12 -7.92
C ILE A 733 8.72 -42.23 -9.08
N ARG A 734 7.84 -41.24 -8.81
CA ARG A 734 7.34 -40.35 -9.86
C ARG A 734 8.48 -39.52 -10.50
N ASN A 735 9.39 -39.01 -9.70
CA ASN A 735 10.55 -38.27 -10.17
C ASN A 735 11.44 -39.14 -11.05
N ARG A 736 11.76 -40.33 -10.56
CA ARG A 736 12.58 -41.30 -11.33
C ARG A 736 11.95 -41.67 -12.66
N ARG A 737 10.64 -41.94 -12.69
CA ARG A 737 9.89 -42.22 -13.93
C ARG A 737 9.90 -41.02 -14.89
N THR A 738 9.80 -39.80 -14.37
CA THR A 738 9.82 -38.57 -15.17
C THR A 738 11.22 -38.36 -15.78
N GLU A 739 12.28 -38.56 -15.01
CA GLU A 739 13.68 -38.48 -15.48
C GLU A 739 13.91 -39.47 -16.63
N MET A 740 13.33 -40.66 -16.53
CA MET A 740 13.41 -41.70 -17.54
C MET A 740 12.35 -41.51 -18.66
N GLN A 741 11.55 -40.49 -18.64
CA GLN A 741 10.49 -40.19 -19.62
C GLN A 741 9.47 -41.34 -19.78
N VAL A 742 9.21 -42.10 -18.71
CA VAL A 742 8.23 -43.20 -18.72
C VAL A 742 6.80 -42.66 -18.71
N PRO A 743 5.95 -43.01 -19.67
CA PRO A 743 4.57 -42.59 -19.68
C PRO A 743 3.79 -42.97 -18.41
N PRO A 744 2.92 -42.11 -17.88
CA PRO A 744 2.12 -42.44 -16.70
C PRO A 744 1.23 -43.66 -16.85
N SER A 745 0.81 -44.00 -18.08
CA SER A 745 -0.01 -45.17 -18.38
C SER A 745 0.75 -46.48 -18.28
N LYS A 746 2.08 -46.47 -18.35
CA LYS A 746 2.90 -47.68 -18.23
C LYS A 746 3.03 -48.08 -16.77
N LYS A 747 2.55 -49.29 -16.43
CA LYS A 747 2.66 -49.82 -15.07
C LYS A 747 3.90 -50.72 -14.99
N ALA A 748 4.58 -50.70 -13.86
CA ALA A 748 5.73 -51.56 -13.56
C ALA A 748 5.68 -51.99 -12.11
N ARG A 749 6.27 -53.15 -11.81
CA ARG A 749 6.45 -53.64 -10.45
C ARG A 749 7.38 -52.73 -9.66
N VAL A 750 7.05 -52.51 -8.38
CA VAL A 750 7.85 -51.71 -7.46
C VAL A 750 8.26 -52.59 -6.30
N CYS A 751 9.58 -52.72 -6.07
CA CYS A 751 10.15 -53.44 -4.97
C CYS A 751 10.72 -52.45 -3.95
N ILE A 752 10.25 -52.50 -2.71
CA ILE A 752 10.58 -51.54 -1.65
C ILE A 752 11.43 -52.27 -0.59
N GLU A 753 12.69 -51.87 -0.50
CA GLU A 753 13.63 -52.32 0.53
C GLU A 753 13.55 -51.38 1.74
N THR A 754 13.17 -51.91 2.90
CA THR A 754 12.89 -51.10 4.10
C THR A 754 13.00 -51.92 5.38
N THR A 755 13.27 -51.22 6.50
CA THR A 755 13.16 -51.76 7.87
C THR A 755 11.75 -51.66 8.48
N GLU A 756 10.79 -51.00 7.78
CA GLU A 756 9.41 -50.80 8.22
C GLU A 756 8.41 -51.48 7.23
N PRO A 757 8.47 -52.78 7.03
CA PRO A 757 7.72 -53.45 5.95
C PRO A 757 6.19 -53.34 6.09
N GLU A 758 5.66 -53.29 7.30
CA GLU A 758 4.20 -53.24 7.52
C GLU A 758 3.61 -51.91 7.06
N LEU A 759 4.34 -50.78 7.21
CA LEU A 759 3.93 -49.47 6.72
C LEU A 759 3.69 -49.51 5.20
N TYR A 760 4.62 -50.07 4.45
CA TYR A 760 4.54 -50.10 2.98
C TYR A 760 3.64 -51.19 2.44
N ARG A 761 3.42 -52.29 3.19
CA ARG A 761 2.42 -53.32 2.83
C ARG A 761 1.00 -52.78 3.00
N SER A 762 0.70 -52.13 4.13
CA SER A 762 -0.62 -51.55 4.40
C SER A 762 -0.97 -50.42 3.42
N THR A 763 0.04 -49.68 2.93
CA THR A 763 -0.12 -48.52 2.02
C THR A 763 0.11 -48.88 0.54
N ALA A 764 0.27 -50.18 0.19
CA ALA A 764 0.55 -50.64 -1.18
C ALA A 764 -0.48 -50.13 -2.23
N VAL A 765 -1.72 -49.92 -1.82
CA VAL A 765 -2.80 -49.40 -2.68
C VAL A 765 -2.46 -48.03 -3.26
N PHE A 766 -1.76 -47.18 -2.52
CA PHE A 766 -1.37 -45.86 -2.95
C PHE A 766 -0.26 -45.87 -3.98
N PHE A 767 0.70 -46.79 -3.87
CA PHE A 767 1.75 -46.98 -4.89
C PHE A 767 1.15 -47.45 -6.22
N LYS A 768 0.17 -48.37 -6.16
CA LYS A 768 -0.55 -48.82 -7.38
C LYS A 768 -1.29 -47.65 -8.05
N LYS A 769 -1.91 -46.81 -7.29
CA LYS A 769 -2.72 -45.71 -7.80
C LYS A 769 -1.87 -44.51 -8.21
N LEU A 770 -0.91 -44.10 -7.37
CA LEU A 770 -0.23 -42.80 -7.48
C LEU A 770 1.18 -42.93 -8.10
N ALA A 771 1.82 -44.09 -8.03
CA ALA A 771 3.13 -44.35 -8.63
C ALA A 771 3.07 -45.26 -9.86
N SER A 772 1.86 -45.58 -10.34
CA SER A 772 1.64 -46.49 -11.47
C SER A 772 2.30 -47.88 -11.27
N ALA A 773 2.28 -48.40 -10.04
CA ALA A 773 2.78 -49.74 -9.76
C ALA A 773 1.79 -50.79 -10.24
N SER A 774 2.28 -51.83 -10.93
CA SER A 774 1.50 -53.04 -11.28
C SER A 774 1.36 -53.96 -10.07
N ALA A 775 2.43 -54.13 -9.32
CA ALA A 775 2.53 -54.82 -8.04
C ALA A 775 3.51 -54.11 -7.11
N VAL A 776 3.36 -54.32 -5.80
CA VAL A 776 4.26 -53.80 -4.77
C VAL A 776 4.79 -54.97 -3.96
N GLU A 777 6.10 -55.14 -3.97
CA GLU A 777 6.80 -56.16 -3.16
C GLU A 777 7.59 -55.39 -2.07
N VAL A 778 7.52 -55.87 -0.84
CA VAL A 778 8.17 -55.21 0.29
C VAL A 778 9.03 -56.24 1.02
N GLY A 779 10.32 -55.91 1.17
CA GLY A 779 11.30 -56.79 1.79
C GLY A 779 12.44 -56.02 2.47
N GLU A 780 13.29 -56.77 3.20
CA GLU A 780 14.46 -56.19 3.86
C GLU A 780 15.63 -55.99 2.90
N LYS A 781 15.67 -56.74 1.79
CA LYS A 781 16.73 -56.66 0.79
C LYS A 781 16.22 -57.17 -0.56
N PHE A 782 16.64 -56.48 -1.64
CA PHE A 782 16.44 -56.91 -3.03
C PHE A 782 17.79 -56.91 -3.76
N ASP A 783 18.02 -57.91 -4.60
CA ASP A 783 19.16 -57.96 -5.51
C ASP A 783 18.64 -57.83 -6.96
N MET A 784 18.66 -56.62 -7.47
CA MET A 784 18.10 -56.25 -8.78
C MET A 784 19.08 -55.34 -9.54
N PRO A 785 20.15 -55.89 -10.12
CA PRO A 785 21.19 -55.06 -10.76
C PRO A 785 20.66 -54.28 -11.98
N ASP A 786 19.64 -54.78 -12.68
CA ASP A 786 19.03 -54.18 -13.85
C ASP A 786 17.73 -53.41 -13.52
N ALA A 787 17.65 -52.79 -12.39
CA ALA A 787 16.51 -51.99 -11.97
C ALA A 787 16.82 -50.49 -11.91
N ALA A 788 15.83 -49.67 -12.29
CA ALA A 788 15.86 -48.25 -11.97
C ALA A 788 15.71 -48.06 -10.44
N THR A 789 16.62 -47.32 -9.84
CA THR A 789 16.64 -47.17 -8.39
C THR A 789 16.22 -45.77 -8.00
N ALA A 790 15.39 -45.63 -6.98
CA ALA A 790 15.08 -44.39 -6.26
C ALA A 790 15.37 -44.62 -4.76
N VAL A 791 15.84 -43.57 -4.08
CA VAL A 791 16.24 -43.68 -2.67
C VAL A 791 15.62 -42.48 -1.92
N THR A 792 15.09 -42.78 -0.75
CA THR A 792 14.68 -41.76 0.26
C THR A 792 15.38 -42.06 1.58
N ASP A 793 15.13 -41.27 2.60
CA ASP A 793 15.69 -41.50 3.95
C ASP A 793 15.22 -42.82 4.58
N SER A 794 14.04 -43.34 4.18
CA SER A 794 13.38 -44.51 4.78
C SER A 794 13.41 -45.74 3.91
N VAL A 795 13.61 -45.65 2.59
CA VAL A 795 13.53 -46.77 1.66
C VAL A 795 14.49 -46.66 0.50
N ARG A 796 14.88 -47.86 -0.03
CA ARG A 796 15.43 -48.00 -1.37
C ARG A 796 14.41 -48.69 -2.24
N ILE A 797 14.15 -48.17 -3.41
CA ILE A 797 13.12 -48.59 -4.32
C ILE A 797 13.75 -49.09 -5.63
N PHE A 798 13.33 -50.25 -6.07
CA PHE A 798 13.78 -50.83 -7.33
C PHE A 798 12.57 -51.04 -8.27
N ILE A 799 12.73 -50.64 -9.52
CA ILE A 799 11.74 -50.78 -10.57
C ILE A 799 12.40 -51.52 -11.74
N PRO A 800 11.96 -52.74 -12.12
CA PRO A 800 12.58 -53.50 -13.21
C PRO A 800 12.57 -52.72 -14.53
N MET A 801 13.74 -52.60 -15.17
CA MET A 801 13.91 -51.82 -16.41
C MET A 801 13.10 -52.39 -17.58
N ASP A 802 12.98 -53.69 -17.69
CA ASP A 802 12.22 -54.37 -18.73
C ASP A 802 10.71 -54.08 -18.65
N GLU A 803 10.21 -53.77 -17.47
CA GLU A 803 8.84 -53.35 -17.29
C GLU A 803 8.63 -51.82 -17.55
N LEU A 804 9.67 -50.99 -17.40
CA LEU A 804 9.63 -49.55 -17.64
C LEU A 804 9.80 -49.17 -19.08
N ILE A 805 10.72 -49.80 -19.81
CA ILE A 805 11.13 -49.46 -21.15
C ILE A 805 10.77 -50.60 -22.11
N ASP A 806 9.97 -50.36 -23.11
CA ASP A 806 9.81 -51.24 -24.25
C ASP A 806 10.99 -50.92 -25.19
N LYS A 807 12.04 -51.73 -25.08
CA LYS A 807 13.30 -51.52 -25.81
C LYS A 807 13.10 -51.24 -27.29
N ASP A 808 12.16 -51.97 -27.94
CA ASP A 808 11.89 -51.82 -29.38
C ASP A 808 11.19 -50.48 -29.68
N LYS A 809 10.24 -50.08 -28.86
CA LYS A 809 9.56 -48.78 -28.99
C LYS A 809 10.46 -47.62 -28.64
N GLU A 810 11.29 -47.74 -27.61
CA GLU A 810 12.23 -46.68 -27.22
C GLU A 810 13.34 -46.51 -28.27
N LEU A 811 13.85 -47.62 -28.83
CA LEU A 811 14.79 -47.58 -29.94
C LEU A 811 14.17 -46.90 -31.18
N ALA A 812 12.90 -47.20 -31.47
CA ALA A 812 12.16 -46.58 -32.56
C ALA A 812 11.92 -45.09 -32.31
N ARG A 813 11.64 -44.68 -31.07
CA ARG A 813 11.51 -43.29 -30.64
C ARG A 813 12.83 -42.55 -30.76
N LEU A 814 13.90 -43.09 -30.21
CA LEU A 814 15.25 -42.54 -30.28
C LEU A 814 15.72 -42.37 -31.72
N LYS A 815 15.44 -43.33 -32.61
CA LYS A 815 15.72 -43.24 -34.07
C LYS A 815 14.97 -42.08 -34.69
N LYS A 816 13.68 -41.95 -34.38
CA LYS A 816 12.86 -40.85 -34.91
C LYS A 816 13.31 -39.47 -34.41
N GLU A 817 13.74 -39.42 -33.15
CA GLU A 817 14.29 -38.19 -32.59
C GLU A 817 15.69 -37.88 -33.17
N GLN A 818 16.52 -38.87 -33.40
CA GLN A 818 17.80 -38.76 -34.09
C GLN A 818 17.61 -38.21 -35.52
N GLU A 819 16.63 -38.70 -36.26
CA GLU A 819 16.30 -38.23 -37.61
C GLU A 819 15.87 -36.75 -37.60
N LYS A 820 15.11 -36.35 -36.55
CA LYS A 820 14.69 -34.98 -36.39
C LYS A 820 15.89 -34.04 -36.09
N VAL A 821 16.73 -34.44 -35.14
CA VAL A 821 17.93 -33.68 -34.78
C VAL A 821 18.91 -33.63 -35.94
N GLN A 822 19.00 -34.70 -36.75
CA GLN A 822 19.84 -34.70 -37.97
C GLN A 822 19.35 -33.66 -38.98
N LYS A 823 18.04 -33.57 -39.21
CA LYS A 823 17.46 -32.53 -40.09
C LYS A 823 17.75 -31.11 -39.60
N ASP A 824 17.66 -30.90 -38.25
CA ASP A 824 17.99 -29.60 -37.66
C ASP A 824 19.49 -29.28 -37.80
N LEU A 825 20.37 -30.25 -37.62
CA LEU A 825 21.82 -30.13 -37.87
C LEU A 825 22.14 -29.78 -39.31
N ASP A 826 21.53 -30.49 -40.28
CA ASP A 826 21.71 -30.26 -41.72
C ASP A 826 21.23 -28.87 -42.11
N PHE A 827 20.06 -28.45 -41.58
CA PHE A 827 19.51 -27.12 -41.82
C PHE A 827 20.39 -25.99 -41.23
N LEU A 828 20.80 -26.12 -39.97
CA LEU A 828 21.64 -25.12 -39.29
C LEU A 828 23.04 -25.05 -39.92
N SER A 829 23.64 -26.18 -40.28
CA SER A 829 24.94 -26.27 -40.97
C SER A 829 24.86 -25.61 -42.34
N LYS A 830 23.82 -25.90 -43.13
CA LYS A 830 23.62 -25.31 -44.46
C LYS A 830 23.38 -23.78 -44.35
N LYS A 831 22.66 -23.35 -43.31
CA LYS A 831 22.41 -21.93 -43.03
C LYS A 831 23.70 -21.19 -42.65
N LEU A 832 24.53 -21.78 -41.82
CA LEU A 832 25.81 -21.24 -41.36
C LEU A 832 26.96 -21.37 -42.38
N SER A 833 26.83 -22.25 -43.38
CA SER A 833 27.78 -22.31 -44.52
C SER A 833 27.43 -21.34 -45.65
N ASN A 834 26.28 -20.69 -45.62
CA ASN A 834 25.84 -19.74 -46.64
C ASN A 834 26.58 -18.39 -46.44
N GLN A 835 27.55 -18.09 -47.32
CA GLN A 835 28.32 -16.85 -47.28
C GLN A 835 27.45 -15.61 -47.40
N GLY A 836 26.32 -15.69 -48.15
CA GLY A 836 25.39 -14.58 -48.28
C GLY A 836 24.59 -14.27 -46.99
N PHE A 837 24.34 -15.32 -46.19
CA PHE A 837 23.76 -15.13 -44.84
C PHE A 837 24.73 -14.53 -43.86
N LEU A 838 25.98 -15.07 -43.83
CA LEU A 838 27.02 -14.57 -42.90
C LEU A 838 27.40 -13.10 -43.18
N ALA A 839 27.34 -12.68 -44.45
CA ALA A 839 27.68 -11.31 -44.85
C ALA A 839 26.55 -10.26 -44.55
N LYS A 840 25.30 -10.71 -44.42
CA LYS A 840 24.14 -9.78 -44.27
C LYS A 840 23.42 -9.86 -42.92
N ALA A 841 23.65 -10.93 -42.16
CA ALA A 841 22.96 -11.12 -40.88
C ALA A 841 23.70 -10.37 -39.76
N PRO A 842 22.96 -9.76 -38.81
CA PRO A 842 23.56 -9.18 -37.62
C PRO A 842 24.39 -10.22 -36.81
N GLU A 843 25.55 -9.84 -36.32
CA GLU A 843 26.50 -10.71 -35.59
C GLU A 843 25.80 -11.49 -34.43
N LYS A 844 24.93 -10.84 -33.72
CA LYS A 844 24.11 -11.44 -32.63
C LYS A 844 23.18 -12.58 -33.13
N LEU A 845 22.70 -12.51 -34.36
CA LEU A 845 21.88 -13.55 -34.96
C LEU A 845 22.73 -14.74 -35.42
N VAL A 846 23.93 -14.48 -35.95
CA VAL A 846 24.89 -15.52 -36.33
C VAL A 846 25.37 -16.31 -35.12
N GLU A 847 25.64 -15.62 -33.99
CA GLU A 847 26.02 -16.28 -32.74
C GLU A 847 24.88 -17.12 -32.15
N ALA A 848 23.64 -16.63 -32.22
CA ALA A 848 22.47 -17.38 -31.77
C ALA A 848 22.27 -18.68 -32.58
N GLU A 849 22.50 -18.64 -33.90
CA GLU A 849 22.39 -19.81 -34.77
C GLU A 849 23.57 -20.81 -34.55
N LYS A 850 24.78 -20.31 -34.29
CA LYS A 850 25.91 -21.16 -33.85
C LYS A 850 25.65 -21.87 -32.53
N ALA A 851 25.07 -21.17 -31.57
CA ALA A 851 24.67 -21.73 -30.27
C ALA A 851 23.59 -22.83 -30.43
N LYS A 852 22.66 -22.67 -31.37
CA LYS A 852 21.67 -23.69 -31.71
C LYS A 852 22.31 -24.92 -32.35
N LEU A 853 23.28 -24.70 -33.22
CA LEU A 853 24.01 -25.79 -33.86
C LEU A 853 24.78 -26.60 -32.82
N ALA A 854 25.50 -25.95 -31.90
CA ALA A 854 26.23 -26.60 -30.83
C ALA A 854 25.33 -27.46 -29.92
N LYS A 855 24.15 -26.90 -29.53
CA LYS A 855 23.15 -27.64 -28.75
C LYS A 855 22.57 -28.84 -29.50
N ALA A 856 22.36 -28.71 -30.81
CA ALA A 856 21.88 -29.82 -31.62
C ALA A 856 22.94 -30.91 -31.77
N GLN A 857 24.22 -30.55 -31.88
CA GLN A 857 25.34 -31.48 -31.87
C GLN A 857 25.45 -32.24 -30.57
N GLU A 858 25.42 -31.53 -29.43
CA GLU A 858 25.46 -32.15 -28.11
C GLU A 858 24.27 -33.12 -27.91
N LYS A 859 23.06 -32.70 -28.37
CA LYS A 859 21.87 -33.55 -28.32
C LYS A 859 22.04 -34.80 -29.18
N MET A 860 22.62 -34.69 -30.36
CA MET A 860 22.92 -35.83 -31.26
C MET A 860 23.87 -36.81 -30.62
N GLU A 861 24.97 -36.35 -30.01
CA GLU A 861 25.92 -37.22 -29.29
C GLU A 861 25.26 -37.95 -28.12
N ARG A 862 24.43 -37.26 -27.36
CA ARG A 862 23.67 -37.84 -26.26
C ARG A 862 22.71 -38.91 -26.76
N LEU A 863 22.01 -38.68 -27.88
CA LEU A 863 21.11 -39.68 -28.49
C LEU A 863 21.89 -40.90 -28.98
N LYS A 864 23.06 -40.74 -29.63
CA LYS A 864 23.92 -41.82 -30.05
C LYS A 864 24.41 -42.69 -28.89
N LYS A 865 24.75 -42.05 -27.76
CA LYS A 865 25.14 -42.75 -26.54
C LYS A 865 23.96 -43.59 -25.97
N LEU A 866 22.78 -43.00 -25.87
CA LEU A 866 21.59 -43.68 -25.39
C LEU A 866 21.09 -44.84 -26.31
N MET A 867 21.49 -44.85 -27.57
CA MET A 867 21.13 -45.92 -28.51
C MET A 867 22.15 -47.04 -28.51
N ASN A 868 23.37 -46.82 -27.98
CA ASN A 868 24.43 -47.81 -27.88
C ASN A 868 24.48 -48.47 -26.50
N ASP A 869 23.87 -47.86 -25.47
CA ASP A 869 23.63 -48.42 -24.14
C ASP A 869 22.30 -49.16 -24.14
#